data_97794b6d962df05e62ad332b8c2190d6
#
_entry.id   97794b6d962df05e62ad332b8c2190d6
#
_cell.length_a   1.000
_cell.length_b   1.000
_cell.length_c   1.000
_cell.angle_alpha   90.00
_cell.angle_beta   90.00
_cell.angle_gamma   90.00
#
_symmetry.space_group_name_H-M   'P 1'
#
loop_
_entity.id
_entity.type
_entity.pdbx_description
1 polymer ?
#
loop_
_entity_poly.entity_id
_entity_poly.type
_entity_poly.pdbx_seq_one_letter_code
_entity_poly.pdbx_strand_id
1 'polypeptide(L)'
;CGIPFFAEEREASFPLLIAGGPACFNPEPVAPLFDAIVIGDGEQAALELCETVRQAKIHRATKKETLRALSRIRGLYVPSFFQACYKPEGTIRAMDLLLPGYTQVRKAIVPDLNAFPFPERQVVPSAELVHDRLAIEISRGCTRGCRFCQAGMIYRPVRERHPEAVIRHSERSLRFTGYEEISLLSLSSGDYSSLGPLLRILMDKQEADRIALSLPSLRVDSLDSSWFEEIKRVRKTGFTLAPEAGNDRIRKVLNKSLTDDEILFMAREIYGAGWDLIKLYFMIGLPFEEDKDLEDIVRLAGRVARTSKKGKVHVSVATFVPKSHTPFMWLPQISLGESRRRIQFIQKSIKDPRIRVKWNQPEMSWLEGVFSRGDRRLAPVLVKAWQKGARFDAWSECFSLDLWQEAFRDSSVDPGFYLQRLRSFEEVFPWDHIQCGVSKEYLEKEWKRAEQGEWTPDCRKECLNCGVCDHRDVQPLLFREWKGARKEEALLARRERLEAKRIRIIFSKRGPARYMSHLELVRALVRAFKRAGVSLVYSEGYHPMPKLSFASALPVGTESLHEILEVQWHDSTPDHPFRDRINEQLPSGLEIRSLQVLDRAAEGLRVKESQYEISFNGVSVTEEALQRFLACDSFPLIKKGRKGDRRIDARTQVRSAHFTTGSTMHLALRTMQGPALKPVEIIQGMFHLSDEDLNGISVLKVKEILDSEEAGG
;
A
#
# COMPACT_ATOMS: atom_id res chain seq x y z
N CYS A 1 8.08 -24.27 5.07
CA CYS A 1 9.25 -24.38 4.19
C CYS A 1 10.35 -25.24 4.80
N GLY A 2 10.31 -25.61 6.10
CA GLY A 2 11.31 -26.44 6.76
C GLY A 2 12.69 -25.77 6.96
N ILE A 3 12.76 -24.44 6.84
CA ILE A 3 14.01 -23.69 7.06
C ILE A 3 14.10 -23.31 8.54
N PRO A 4 15.24 -23.64 9.25
CA PRO A 4 15.44 -23.25 10.64
C PRO A 4 15.36 -21.72 10.84
N PHE A 5 14.83 -21.28 11.98
CA PHE A 5 14.69 -19.85 12.28
C PHE A 5 16.04 -19.17 12.46
N PHE A 6 16.92 -19.75 13.27
CA PHE A 6 18.19 -19.13 13.58
C PHE A 6 19.24 -19.41 12.50
N ALA A 7 20.03 -18.39 12.17
CA ALA A 7 21.05 -18.50 11.13
C ALA A 7 22.15 -19.54 11.48
N GLU A 8 22.44 -19.73 12.76
CA GLU A 8 23.41 -20.70 13.25
C GLU A 8 22.97 -22.16 13.05
N GLU A 9 21.67 -22.44 13.03
CA GLU A 9 21.06 -23.74 12.81
C GLU A 9 21.04 -24.15 11.33
N ARG A 10 21.26 -23.19 10.41
CA ARG A 10 21.21 -23.43 8.97
C ARG A 10 22.55 -23.86 8.43
N GLU A 11 22.64 -25.13 7.98
CA GLU A 11 23.77 -25.67 7.25
C GLU A 11 23.84 -25.17 5.80
N ALA A 12 24.89 -25.56 5.07
CA ALA A 12 25.10 -25.15 3.66
C ALA A 12 24.01 -25.67 2.69
N SER A 13 23.22 -26.66 3.08
CA SER A 13 22.07 -27.19 2.35
C SER A 13 20.88 -26.24 2.30
N PHE A 14 20.78 -25.32 3.25
CA PHE A 14 19.71 -24.32 3.30
C PHE A 14 20.08 -23.04 2.51
N PRO A 15 19.09 -22.32 1.98
CA PRO A 15 19.33 -21.01 1.38
C PRO A 15 19.83 -20.01 2.43
N LEU A 16 20.64 -19.03 1.99
CA LEU A 16 20.95 -17.86 2.80
C LEU A 16 19.71 -16.98 2.92
N LEU A 17 19.34 -16.60 4.14
CA LEU A 17 18.27 -15.65 4.40
C LEU A 17 18.85 -14.24 4.53
N ILE A 18 18.36 -13.35 3.65
CA ILE A 18 18.81 -11.97 3.57
C ILE A 18 17.66 -11.05 3.92
N ALA A 19 17.91 -10.05 4.76
CA ALA A 19 16.98 -8.95 5.05
C ALA A 19 17.48 -7.63 4.46
N GLY A 20 16.59 -6.64 4.40
CA GLY A 20 16.90 -5.27 3.99
C GLY A 20 15.72 -4.33 4.24
N GLY A 21 15.92 -3.06 4.00
CA GLY A 21 14.90 -2.03 4.19
C GLY A 21 15.16 -1.10 5.39
N PRO A 22 14.31 -0.07 5.60
CA PRO A 22 14.59 0.98 6.58
C PRO A 22 14.63 0.51 8.03
N ALA A 23 13.87 -0.52 8.39
CA ALA A 23 13.88 -1.09 9.74
C ALA A 23 15.24 -1.72 10.11
N CYS A 24 16.02 -2.14 9.11
CA CYS A 24 17.32 -2.77 9.31
C CYS A 24 18.43 -1.80 9.76
N PHE A 25 18.17 -0.52 9.94
CA PHE A 25 19.11 0.40 10.59
C PHE A 25 19.26 0.17 12.11
N ASN A 26 18.33 -0.55 12.73
CA ASN A 26 18.59 -1.31 13.94
C ASN A 26 18.34 -2.80 13.66
N PRO A 27 19.33 -3.54 13.15
CA PRO A 27 19.13 -4.93 12.73
C PRO A 27 19.10 -5.90 13.91
N GLU A 28 19.60 -5.51 15.09
CA GLU A 28 19.89 -6.39 16.20
C GLU A 28 18.70 -7.21 16.72
N PRO A 29 17.46 -6.69 16.80
CA PRO A 29 16.30 -7.48 17.21
C PRO A 29 16.02 -8.72 16.36
N VAL A 30 16.48 -8.73 15.11
CA VAL A 30 16.26 -9.82 14.15
C VAL A 30 17.57 -10.43 13.63
N ALA A 31 18.71 -9.88 14.03
CA ALA A 31 20.03 -10.28 13.53
C ALA A 31 20.29 -11.79 13.61
N PRO A 32 19.94 -12.52 14.71
CA PRO A 32 20.14 -13.96 14.79
C PRO A 32 19.35 -14.79 13.77
N LEU A 33 18.30 -14.20 13.15
CA LEU A 33 17.43 -14.89 12.20
C LEU A 33 17.94 -14.81 10.75
N PHE A 34 18.88 -13.91 10.43
CA PHE A 34 19.36 -13.66 9.07
C PHE A 34 20.85 -13.95 8.92
N ASP A 35 21.24 -14.46 7.75
CA ASP A 35 22.65 -14.74 7.43
C ASP A 35 23.38 -13.45 7.06
N ALA A 36 22.71 -12.52 6.38
CA ALA A 36 23.19 -11.17 6.12
C ALA A 36 22.03 -10.18 6.00
N ILE A 37 22.32 -8.90 6.21
CA ILE A 37 21.32 -7.82 6.16
C ILE A 37 21.88 -6.67 5.33
N VAL A 38 21.09 -6.16 4.37
CA VAL A 38 21.46 -5.02 3.53
C VAL A 38 21.07 -3.72 4.25
N ILE A 39 22.04 -2.87 4.51
CA ILE A 39 21.90 -1.56 5.16
C ILE A 39 22.05 -0.47 4.11
N GLY A 40 21.00 0.30 3.87
CA GLY A 40 20.97 1.40 2.89
C GLY A 40 20.28 1.04 1.59
N ASP A 41 20.75 1.64 0.49
CA ASP A 41 20.18 1.47 -0.85
C ASP A 41 20.52 0.09 -1.41
N GLY A 42 19.53 -0.61 -1.94
CA GLY A 42 19.66 -2.01 -2.34
C GLY A 42 20.12 -2.24 -3.78
N GLU A 43 20.04 -1.25 -4.64
CA GLU A 43 20.19 -1.43 -6.10
C GLU A 43 21.52 -2.08 -6.48
N GLN A 44 22.64 -1.49 -6.07
CA GLN A 44 23.97 -2.04 -6.33
C GLN A 44 24.30 -3.20 -5.40
N ALA A 45 23.97 -3.07 -4.11
CA ALA A 45 24.27 -4.08 -3.11
C ALA A 45 23.63 -5.45 -3.42
N ALA A 46 22.40 -5.47 -3.96
CA ALA A 46 21.74 -6.70 -4.37
C ALA A 46 22.43 -7.39 -5.55
N LEU A 47 22.91 -6.63 -6.53
CA LEU A 47 23.66 -7.16 -7.67
C LEU A 47 24.98 -7.79 -7.24
N GLU A 48 25.74 -7.08 -6.39
CA GLU A 48 27.00 -7.56 -5.85
C GLU A 48 26.81 -8.81 -4.97
N LEU A 49 25.73 -8.82 -4.16
CA LEU A 49 25.37 -9.97 -3.34
C LEU A 49 25.06 -11.20 -4.21
N CYS A 50 24.20 -11.04 -5.21
CA CYS A 50 23.85 -12.14 -6.12
C CYS A 50 25.06 -12.69 -6.85
N GLU A 51 25.95 -11.82 -7.35
CA GLU A 51 27.16 -12.22 -8.04
C GLU A 51 28.14 -12.94 -7.09
N THR A 52 28.34 -12.42 -5.88
CA THR A 52 29.18 -13.05 -4.86
C THR A 52 28.70 -14.46 -4.50
N VAL A 53 27.38 -14.62 -4.31
CA VAL A 53 26.78 -15.93 -4.01
C VAL A 53 26.90 -16.88 -5.22
N ARG A 54 26.72 -16.36 -6.43
CA ARG A 54 26.91 -17.15 -7.67
C ARG A 54 28.33 -17.66 -7.79
N GLN A 55 29.34 -16.82 -7.54
CA GLN A 55 30.75 -17.22 -7.56
C GLN A 55 31.06 -18.21 -6.46
N ALA A 56 30.56 -17.99 -5.24
CA ALA A 56 30.74 -18.93 -4.14
C ALA A 56 30.20 -20.34 -4.47
N LYS A 57 29.03 -20.42 -5.15
CA LYS A 57 28.47 -21.70 -5.60
C LYS A 57 29.35 -22.37 -6.66
N ILE A 58 29.87 -21.63 -7.64
CA ILE A 58 30.77 -22.16 -8.69
C ILE A 58 32.05 -22.77 -8.04
N HIS A 59 32.62 -22.05 -7.07
CA HIS A 59 33.84 -22.48 -6.37
C HIS A 59 33.59 -23.44 -5.21
N ARG A 60 32.32 -23.87 -4.98
CA ARG A 60 31.93 -24.76 -3.86
C ARG A 60 32.40 -24.22 -2.50
N ALA A 61 32.38 -22.91 -2.31
CA ALA A 61 32.77 -22.28 -1.07
C ALA A 61 31.85 -22.68 0.07
N THR A 62 32.40 -22.80 1.27
CA THR A 62 31.61 -23.01 2.48
C THR A 62 30.73 -21.82 2.81
N LYS A 63 29.70 -22.01 3.65
CA LYS A 63 28.85 -20.92 4.14
C LYS A 63 29.71 -19.82 4.78
N LYS A 64 30.70 -20.15 5.60
CA LYS A 64 31.57 -19.18 6.28
C LYS A 64 32.42 -18.38 5.30
N GLU A 65 32.97 -19.01 4.26
CA GLU A 65 33.71 -18.32 3.20
C GLU A 65 32.79 -17.39 2.39
N THR A 66 31.58 -17.82 2.06
CA THR A 66 30.57 -17.01 1.39
C THR A 66 30.22 -15.77 2.23
N LEU A 67 29.92 -15.96 3.53
CA LEU A 67 29.62 -14.84 4.43
C LEU A 67 30.81 -13.86 4.57
N ARG A 68 32.06 -14.40 4.59
CA ARG A 68 33.25 -13.55 4.59
C ARG A 68 33.41 -12.75 3.28
N ALA A 69 33.05 -13.33 2.14
CA ALA A 69 33.03 -12.60 0.89
C ALA A 69 31.93 -11.51 0.90
N LEU A 70 30.75 -11.83 1.39
CA LEU A 70 29.64 -10.87 1.53
C LEU A 70 29.98 -9.69 2.45
N SER A 71 30.76 -9.90 3.52
CA SER A 71 31.13 -8.81 4.46
C SER A 71 32.00 -7.70 3.81
N ARG A 72 32.57 -7.94 2.61
CA ARG A 72 33.35 -6.95 1.85
C ARG A 72 32.47 -6.00 1.03
N ILE A 73 31.21 -6.35 0.82
CA ILE A 73 30.27 -5.54 0.04
C ILE A 73 29.79 -4.37 0.93
N ARG A 74 29.81 -3.15 0.40
CA ARG A 74 29.32 -1.98 1.11
C ARG A 74 27.82 -2.14 1.45
N GLY A 75 27.47 -1.93 2.69
CA GLY A 75 26.09 -2.07 3.18
C GLY A 75 25.71 -3.47 3.62
N LEU A 76 26.53 -4.48 3.44
CA LEU A 76 26.23 -5.83 3.95
C LEU A 76 26.66 -5.97 5.41
N TYR A 77 25.69 -6.21 6.29
CA TYR A 77 25.87 -6.61 7.67
C TYR A 77 25.76 -8.12 7.79
N VAL A 78 26.79 -8.79 8.31
CA VAL A 78 26.83 -10.23 8.58
C VAL A 78 26.79 -10.44 10.09
N PRO A 79 25.61 -10.74 10.69
CA PRO A 79 25.43 -10.77 12.16
C PRO A 79 26.34 -11.75 12.90
N SER A 80 26.69 -12.88 12.27
CA SER A 80 27.58 -13.89 12.86
C SER A 80 29.01 -13.43 13.08
N PHE A 81 29.42 -12.27 12.57
CA PHE A 81 30.75 -11.70 12.78
C PHE A 81 30.78 -10.64 13.90
N PHE A 82 29.67 -10.44 14.60
CA PHE A 82 29.54 -9.52 15.72
C PHE A 82 28.90 -10.24 16.92
N GLN A 83 29.44 -10.03 18.11
CA GLN A 83 28.92 -10.58 19.36
C GLN A 83 28.67 -9.47 20.37
N ALA A 84 27.43 -9.33 20.83
CA ALA A 84 27.10 -8.35 21.87
C ALA A 84 27.54 -8.86 23.24
N CYS A 85 28.32 -8.07 23.96
CA CYS A 85 28.73 -8.31 25.35
C CYS A 85 27.93 -7.38 26.26
N TYR A 86 27.26 -7.95 27.25
CA TYR A 86 26.39 -7.22 28.16
C TYR A 86 27.06 -6.97 29.51
N LYS A 87 26.71 -5.85 30.15
CA LYS A 87 26.98 -5.56 31.54
C LYS A 87 25.96 -6.25 32.46
N PRO A 88 26.23 -6.37 33.77
CA PRO A 88 25.29 -7.01 34.70
C PRO A 88 23.87 -6.35 34.70
N GLU A 89 23.80 -5.04 34.51
CA GLU A 89 22.55 -4.31 34.44
C GLU A 89 21.82 -4.44 33.10
N GLY A 90 22.35 -5.23 32.16
CA GLY A 90 21.74 -5.55 30.87
C GLY A 90 22.05 -4.58 29.71
N THR A 91 22.80 -3.47 29.95
CA THR A 91 23.27 -2.59 28.87
C THR A 91 24.43 -3.25 28.11
N ILE A 92 24.62 -2.87 26.83
CA ILE A 92 25.74 -3.36 26.04
C ILE A 92 27.04 -2.74 26.55
N ARG A 93 28.04 -3.58 26.87
CA ARG A 93 29.40 -3.14 27.19
C ARG A 93 30.20 -2.86 25.93
N ALA A 94 30.15 -3.79 24.98
CA ALA A 94 30.85 -3.73 23.70
C ALA A 94 30.20 -4.65 22.67
N MET A 95 30.50 -4.42 21.39
CA MET A 95 30.23 -5.33 20.31
C MET A 95 31.54 -5.94 19.87
N ASP A 96 31.78 -7.20 20.26
CA ASP A 96 33.03 -7.92 19.95
C ASP A 96 33.04 -8.30 18.45
N LEU A 97 34.21 -8.11 17.84
CA LEU A 97 34.42 -8.31 16.40
C LEU A 97 35.04 -9.69 16.18
N LEU A 98 34.30 -10.58 15.55
CA LEU A 98 34.76 -11.98 15.30
C LEU A 98 35.45 -12.11 13.93
N LEU A 99 35.46 -11.08 13.11
CA LEU A 99 36.19 -11.01 11.83
C LEU A 99 37.14 -9.81 11.87
N PRO A 100 38.50 -10.02 11.85
CA PRO A 100 39.45 -8.92 11.79
C PRO A 100 39.22 -7.99 10.62
N GLY A 101 39.25 -6.67 10.87
CA GLY A 101 39.05 -5.63 9.86
C GLY A 101 37.58 -5.30 9.51
N TYR A 102 36.61 -6.08 10.02
CA TYR A 102 35.17 -5.85 9.82
C TYR A 102 34.59 -5.20 11.07
N THR A 103 34.90 -3.93 11.29
CA THR A 103 34.60 -3.20 12.55
C THR A 103 33.26 -2.47 12.54
N GLN A 104 32.80 -2.10 11.38
CA GLN A 104 31.57 -1.33 11.19
C GLN A 104 30.97 -1.58 9.80
N VAL A 105 29.67 -1.40 9.68
CA VAL A 105 28.94 -1.51 8.42
C VAL A 105 28.52 -0.13 7.95
N ARG A 106 29.12 0.35 6.87
CA ARG A 106 28.74 1.62 6.24
C ARG A 106 27.59 1.40 5.28
N LYS A 107 26.51 2.15 5.41
CA LYS A 107 25.35 2.00 4.52
C LYS A 107 25.73 2.11 3.04
N ALA A 108 25.07 1.33 2.20
CA ALA A 108 25.11 1.51 0.76
C ALA A 108 24.35 2.79 0.37
N ILE A 109 24.88 3.54 -0.56
CA ILE A 109 24.27 4.78 -1.10
C ILE A 109 24.36 4.72 -2.62
N VAL A 110 23.23 4.92 -3.29
CA VAL A 110 23.15 5.20 -4.73
C VAL A 110 23.23 6.71 -4.91
N PRO A 111 24.33 7.24 -5.46
CA PRO A 111 24.49 8.70 -5.58
C PRO A 111 23.51 9.32 -6.57
N ASP A 112 23.23 8.62 -7.68
CA ASP A 112 22.28 9.04 -8.71
C ASP A 112 21.21 7.98 -8.95
N LEU A 113 19.95 8.30 -8.63
CA LEU A 113 18.81 7.41 -8.88
C LEU A 113 18.53 7.14 -10.35
N ASN A 114 19.05 7.98 -11.26
CA ASN A 114 18.87 7.82 -12.70
C ASN A 114 19.84 6.80 -13.32
N ALA A 115 20.89 6.43 -12.60
CA ALA A 115 21.86 5.41 -13.04
C ALA A 115 21.31 3.99 -12.98
N PHE A 116 20.20 3.77 -12.28
CA PHE A 116 19.58 2.44 -12.12
C PHE A 116 18.25 2.33 -12.85
N PRO A 117 17.96 1.15 -13.43
CA PRO A 117 16.71 0.92 -14.16
C PRO A 117 15.51 1.03 -13.20
N PHE A 118 14.42 1.61 -13.71
CA PHE A 118 13.12 1.61 -13.04
C PHE A 118 12.28 0.42 -13.55
N PRO A 119 11.56 -0.32 -12.69
CA PRO A 119 10.75 -1.45 -13.10
C PRO A 119 9.46 -0.97 -13.82
N GLU A 120 9.56 -0.70 -15.12
CA GLU A 120 8.43 -0.18 -15.91
C GLU A 120 7.31 -1.21 -16.10
N ARG A 121 7.65 -2.51 -16.12
CA ARG A 121 6.70 -3.64 -16.20
C ARG A 121 6.42 -4.20 -14.81
N GLN A 122 5.70 -3.45 -14.01
CA GLN A 122 5.35 -3.88 -12.65
C GLN A 122 4.33 -5.02 -12.69
N VAL A 123 4.44 -5.94 -11.72
CA VAL A 123 3.40 -6.96 -11.50
C VAL A 123 2.14 -6.27 -10.99
N VAL A 124 1.03 -6.47 -11.71
CA VAL A 124 -0.28 -5.91 -11.35
C VAL A 124 -1.14 -7.02 -10.77
N PRO A 125 -1.44 -7.00 -9.45
CA PRO A 125 -2.28 -8.00 -8.82
C PRO A 125 -3.73 -7.93 -9.31
N SER A 126 -4.40 -9.08 -9.38
CA SER A 126 -5.83 -9.15 -9.63
C SER A 126 -6.67 -8.81 -8.39
N ALA A 127 -6.12 -9.07 -7.20
CA ALA A 127 -6.76 -8.75 -5.92
C ALA A 127 -6.80 -7.24 -5.65
N GLU A 128 -7.74 -6.83 -4.79
CA GLU A 128 -7.83 -5.45 -4.34
C GLU A 128 -6.64 -5.06 -3.48
N LEU A 129 -5.98 -3.94 -3.82
CA LEU A 129 -4.85 -3.39 -3.09
C LEU A 129 -5.23 -2.10 -2.36
N VAL A 130 -4.62 -1.87 -1.20
CA VAL A 130 -4.73 -0.60 -0.47
C VAL A 130 -4.17 0.58 -1.29
N HIS A 131 -3.10 0.33 -2.06
CA HIS A 131 -2.44 1.31 -2.91
C HIS A 131 -2.45 0.86 -4.38
N ASP A 132 -3.64 0.91 -4.97
CA ASP A 132 -3.90 0.47 -6.34
C ASP A 132 -3.55 1.57 -7.36
N ARG A 133 -2.25 1.87 -7.50
CA ARG A 133 -1.71 2.98 -8.29
C ARG A 133 -0.26 2.77 -8.71
N LEU A 134 0.13 3.45 -9.78
CA LEU A 134 1.53 3.53 -10.19
C LEU A 134 2.31 4.42 -9.22
N ALA A 135 3.25 3.85 -8.49
CA ALA A 135 4.11 4.57 -7.58
C ALA A 135 5.47 4.85 -8.24
N ILE A 136 5.86 6.12 -8.33
CA ILE A 136 7.17 6.54 -8.88
C ILE A 136 7.92 7.32 -7.82
N GLU A 137 9.09 6.81 -7.41
CA GLU A 137 10.01 7.52 -6.53
C GLU A 137 10.66 8.69 -7.29
N ILE A 138 10.24 9.92 -6.93
CA ILE A 138 10.79 11.15 -7.54
C ILE A 138 12.03 11.66 -6.81
N SER A 139 12.14 11.38 -5.51
CA SER A 139 13.36 11.68 -4.75
C SER A 139 13.50 10.78 -3.53
N ARG A 140 14.75 10.54 -3.12
CA ARG A 140 15.15 9.80 -1.93
C ARG A 140 15.95 10.69 -1.01
N GLY A 141 15.69 10.61 0.31
CA GLY A 141 16.26 11.50 1.31
C GLY A 141 15.42 12.75 1.57
N CYS A 142 15.79 13.50 2.60
CA CYS A 142 15.11 14.73 3.01
C CYS A 142 16.11 15.70 3.61
N THR A 143 15.93 17.00 3.35
CA THR A 143 16.84 18.06 3.79
C THR A 143 16.40 18.76 5.07
N ARG A 144 15.16 18.51 5.53
CA ARG A 144 14.46 19.30 6.56
C ARG A 144 14.96 19.10 7.99
N GLY A 145 15.52 17.95 8.31
CA GLY A 145 16.14 17.72 9.64
C GLY A 145 15.16 17.60 10.80
N CYS A 146 13.92 17.13 10.58
CA CYS A 146 12.99 16.83 11.67
C CYS A 146 13.63 15.83 12.65
N ARG A 147 13.74 16.18 13.93
CA ARG A 147 14.54 15.48 14.93
C ARG A 147 13.99 14.13 15.36
N PHE A 148 12.70 13.89 15.15
CA PHE A 148 12.05 12.61 15.41
C PHE A 148 12.15 11.63 14.22
N CYS A 149 12.48 12.12 13.02
CA CYS A 149 12.28 11.39 11.78
C CYS A 149 13.51 10.55 11.42
N GLN A 150 13.44 9.23 11.62
CA GLN A 150 14.51 8.31 11.22
C GLN A 150 14.77 8.37 9.71
N ALA A 151 13.72 8.37 8.88
CA ALA A 151 13.86 8.44 7.43
C ALA A 151 14.61 9.69 6.98
N GLY A 152 14.37 10.85 7.64
CA GLY A 152 15.09 12.09 7.37
C GLY A 152 16.58 12.03 7.71
N MET A 153 17.04 11.06 8.48
CA MET A 153 18.45 10.82 8.83
C MET A 153 19.08 9.73 7.98
N ILE A 154 18.47 8.54 7.94
CA ILE A 154 19.07 7.38 7.29
C ILE A 154 19.13 7.47 5.77
N TYR A 155 18.23 8.23 5.13
CA TYR A 155 18.19 8.38 3.68
C TYR A 155 18.97 9.60 3.14
N ARG A 156 19.66 10.39 3.98
CA ARG A 156 20.55 11.46 3.51
C ARG A 156 21.67 10.93 2.60
N PRO A 157 22.10 11.74 1.62
CA PRO A 157 21.60 13.04 1.17
C PRO A 157 20.32 12.92 0.34
N VAL A 158 19.66 14.06 0.04
CA VAL A 158 18.55 14.09 -0.91
C VAL A 158 19.08 13.87 -2.33
N ARG A 159 18.42 13.01 -3.09
CA ARG A 159 18.74 12.70 -4.49
C ARG A 159 17.43 12.67 -5.26
N GLU A 160 17.30 13.57 -6.20
CA GLU A 160 16.13 13.68 -7.06
C GLU A 160 16.32 12.80 -8.32
N ARG A 161 15.23 12.22 -8.79
CA ARG A 161 15.18 11.63 -10.12
C ARG A 161 14.96 12.74 -11.13
N HIS A 162 15.64 12.68 -12.30
CA HIS A 162 15.50 13.68 -13.34
C HIS A 162 14.03 13.77 -13.81
N PRO A 163 13.44 14.98 -13.96
CA PRO A 163 12.03 15.12 -14.31
C PRO A 163 11.62 14.40 -15.59
N GLU A 164 12.46 14.43 -16.63
CA GLU A 164 12.19 13.70 -17.86
C GLU A 164 12.20 12.19 -17.69
N ALA A 165 13.00 11.66 -16.75
CA ALA A 165 12.97 10.24 -16.42
C ALA A 165 11.64 9.90 -15.71
N VAL A 166 11.14 10.75 -14.82
CA VAL A 166 9.82 10.59 -14.17
C VAL A 166 8.72 10.55 -15.22
N ILE A 167 8.72 11.49 -16.19
CA ILE A 167 7.72 11.54 -17.27
C ILE A 167 7.79 10.26 -18.11
N ARG A 168 8.97 9.88 -18.57
CA ARG A 168 9.19 8.66 -19.39
C ARG A 168 8.76 7.39 -18.66
N HIS A 169 9.12 7.24 -17.39
CA HIS A 169 8.72 6.08 -16.58
C HIS A 169 7.21 6.05 -16.34
N SER A 170 6.57 7.21 -16.13
CA SER A 170 5.11 7.31 -16.02
C SER A 170 4.42 6.78 -17.28
N GLU A 171 4.81 7.28 -18.45
CA GLU A 171 4.20 6.88 -19.71
C GLU A 171 4.36 5.39 -20.00
N ARG A 172 5.59 4.88 -19.84
CA ARG A 172 5.88 3.47 -20.10
C ARG A 172 5.17 2.54 -19.12
N SER A 173 5.24 2.86 -17.82
CA SER A 173 4.60 2.02 -16.81
C SER A 173 3.09 2.00 -16.94
N LEU A 174 2.44 3.13 -17.25
CA LEU A 174 1.00 3.18 -17.50
C LEU A 174 0.58 2.28 -18.66
N ARG A 175 1.37 2.25 -19.75
CA ARG A 175 1.12 1.35 -20.89
C ARG A 175 1.18 -0.13 -20.51
N PHE A 176 2.07 -0.50 -19.57
CA PHE A 176 2.22 -1.89 -19.13
C PHE A 176 1.28 -2.29 -18.01
N THR A 177 0.84 -1.35 -17.17
CA THR A 177 0.04 -1.64 -15.97
C THR A 177 -1.44 -1.34 -16.15
N GLY A 178 -1.78 -0.28 -16.90
CA GLY A 178 -3.14 0.21 -17.06
C GLY A 178 -3.70 0.90 -15.81
N TYR A 179 -2.85 1.34 -14.88
CA TYR A 179 -3.28 2.09 -13.69
C TYR A 179 -3.98 3.40 -14.03
N GLU A 180 -4.87 3.85 -13.14
CA GLU A 180 -5.65 5.08 -13.28
C GLU A 180 -5.19 6.20 -12.34
N GLU A 181 -4.10 5.98 -11.62
CA GLU A 181 -3.48 6.95 -10.72
C GLU A 181 -1.96 6.82 -10.75
N ILE A 182 -1.27 7.96 -10.78
CA ILE A 182 0.16 8.09 -10.52
C ILE A 182 0.35 8.67 -9.13
N SER A 183 1.23 8.07 -8.34
CA SER A 183 1.67 8.59 -7.04
C SER A 183 3.14 8.95 -7.11
N LEU A 184 3.48 10.22 -6.90
CA LEU A 184 4.86 10.70 -6.86
C LEU A 184 5.40 10.54 -5.44
N LEU A 185 6.22 9.49 -5.22
CA LEU A 185 6.73 9.13 -3.92
C LEU A 185 8.02 9.86 -3.56
N SER A 186 8.06 10.41 -2.36
CA SER A 186 9.25 10.91 -1.68
C SER A 186 8.96 11.11 -0.20
N LEU A 187 9.98 11.46 0.59
CA LEU A 187 9.79 11.87 1.99
C LEU A 187 9.18 13.28 2.12
N SER A 188 9.30 14.10 1.08
CA SER A 188 8.71 15.44 1.02
C SER A 188 8.53 15.85 -0.45
N SER A 189 7.38 15.50 -1.04
CA SER A 189 7.15 15.72 -2.46
C SER A 189 7.12 17.21 -2.84
N GLY A 190 6.64 18.09 -1.96
CA GLY A 190 6.67 19.53 -2.16
C GLY A 190 8.07 20.15 -2.18
N ASP A 191 9.09 19.42 -1.71
CA ASP A 191 10.50 19.86 -1.74
C ASP A 191 11.25 19.44 -3.01
N TYR A 192 10.61 18.64 -3.89
CA TYR A 192 11.20 18.30 -5.18
C TYR A 192 11.36 19.55 -6.02
N SER A 193 12.60 19.81 -6.47
CA SER A 193 13.01 21.15 -6.95
C SER A 193 12.29 21.61 -8.22
N SER A 194 11.76 20.71 -9.03
CA SER A 194 11.03 20.98 -10.28
C SER A 194 9.59 20.49 -10.26
N LEU A 195 8.93 20.48 -9.06
CA LEU A 195 7.60 19.88 -8.92
C LEU A 195 6.54 20.58 -9.79
N GLY A 196 6.43 21.89 -9.76
CA GLY A 196 5.39 22.63 -10.49
C GLY A 196 5.41 22.35 -12.01
N PRO A 197 6.56 22.52 -12.70
CA PRO A 197 6.69 22.15 -14.10
C PRO A 197 6.38 20.67 -14.38
N LEU A 198 6.83 19.75 -13.50
CA LEU A 198 6.57 18.32 -13.62
C LEU A 198 5.07 17.99 -13.54
N LEU A 199 4.36 18.55 -12.55
CA LEU A 199 2.92 18.37 -12.40
C LEU A 199 2.15 18.79 -13.65
N ARG A 200 2.45 19.98 -14.17
CA ARG A 200 1.80 20.51 -15.36
C ARG A 200 1.99 19.57 -16.55
N ILE A 201 3.23 19.17 -16.86
CA ILE A 201 3.51 18.30 -18.01
C ILE A 201 2.86 16.91 -17.83
N LEU A 202 2.89 16.34 -16.63
CA LEU A 202 2.23 15.06 -16.37
C LEU A 202 0.71 15.19 -16.58
N MET A 203 0.09 16.26 -16.09
CA MET A 203 -1.35 16.45 -16.26
C MET A 203 -1.73 16.73 -17.72
N ASP A 204 -0.98 17.56 -18.45
CA ASP A 204 -1.21 17.80 -19.88
C ASP A 204 -1.18 16.49 -20.70
N LYS A 205 -0.33 15.54 -20.32
CA LYS A 205 -0.25 14.23 -20.98
C LYS A 205 -1.32 13.23 -20.55
N GLN A 206 -1.78 13.29 -19.30
CA GLN A 206 -2.56 12.22 -18.68
C GLN A 206 -4.06 12.58 -18.49
N GLU A 207 -4.44 13.85 -18.61
CA GLU A 207 -5.82 14.31 -18.42
C GLU A 207 -6.80 13.63 -19.38
N ALA A 208 -6.42 13.49 -20.65
CA ALA A 208 -7.24 12.83 -21.68
C ALA A 208 -7.55 11.36 -21.37
N ASP A 209 -6.64 10.66 -20.69
CA ASP A 209 -6.81 9.26 -20.25
C ASP A 209 -7.41 9.15 -18.85
N ARG A 210 -7.84 10.29 -18.27
CA ARG A 210 -8.41 10.38 -16.92
C ARG A 210 -7.52 9.73 -15.84
N ILE A 211 -6.20 9.89 -15.94
CA ILE A 211 -5.24 9.39 -14.96
C ILE A 211 -5.03 10.47 -13.91
N ALA A 212 -5.35 10.14 -12.66
CA ALA A 212 -5.21 11.04 -11.53
C ALA A 212 -3.76 11.14 -11.05
N LEU A 213 -3.40 12.28 -10.44
CA LEU A 213 -2.12 12.49 -9.80
C LEU A 213 -2.27 12.60 -8.29
N SER A 214 -1.40 11.91 -7.54
CA SER A 214 -1.39 11.90 -6.08
C SER A 214 -0.01 12.29 -5.54
N LEU A 215 0.00 13.16 -4.54
CA LEU A 215 1.17 13.62 -3.81
C LEU A 215 1.01 13.24 -2.33
N PRO A 216 1.44 12.04 -1.92
CA PRO A 216 1.15 11.52 -0.57
C PRO A 216 1.90 12.24 0.55
N SER A 217 3.05 12.84 0.28
CA SER A 217 3.96 13.40 1.29
C SER A 217 4.15 14.90 1.09
N LEU A 218 3.07 15.67 1.31
CA LEU A 218 3.12 17.13 1.23
C LEU A 218 3.30 17.75 2.62
N ARG A 219 4.27 18.64 2.73
CA ARG A 219 4.46 19.50 3.90
C ARG A 219 3.71 20.82 3.69
N VAL A 220 3.15 21.37 4.75
CA VAL A 220 2.41 22.65 4.70
C VAL A 220 3.27 23.77 4.16
N ASP A 221 4.51 23.88 4.66
CA ASP A 221 5.50 24.91 4.33
C ASP A 221 6.17 24.73 2.94
N SER A 222 5.81 23.66 2.22
CA SER A 222 6.28 23.41 0.85
C SER A 222 5.14 23.39 -0.18
N LEU A 223 3.88 23.62 0.27
CA LEU A 223 2.72 23.66 -0.61
C LEU A 223 2.64 25.01 -1.34
N ASP A 224 2.38 24.92 -2.65
CA ASP A 224 2.02 26.06 -3.49
C ASP A 224 0.59 25.88 -3.96
N SER A 225 -0.27 26.88 -3.72
CA SER A 225 -1.69 26.82 -4.09
C SER A 225 -1.91 26.69 -5.60
N SER A 226 -0.96 27.12 -6.42
CA SER A 226 -1.02 26.93 -7.88
C SER A 226 -1.06 25.46 -8.30
N TRP A 227 -0.56 24.53 -7.47
CA TRP A 227 -0.61 23.09 -7.75
C TRP A 227 -2.00 22.49 -7.56
N PHE A 228 -2.89 23.14 -6.80
CA PHE A 228 -4.25 22.65 -6.57
C PHE A 228 -5.05 22.55 -7.86
N GLU A 229 -4.86 23.49 -8.77
CA GLU A 229 -5.52 23.46 -10.07
C GLU A 229 -5.08 22.25 -10.88
N GLU A 230 -3.78 21.93 -10.89
CA GLU A 230 -3.26 20.76 -11.59
C GLU A 230 -3.75 19.44 -10.96
N ILE A 231 -3.69 19.32 -9.64
CA ILE A 231 -4.10 18.07 -8.94
C ILE A 231 -5.59 17.77 -9.15
N LYS A 232 -6.46 18.78 -9.22
CA LYS A 232 -7.90 18.58 -9.34
C LYS A 232 -8.41 18.33 -10.77
N ARG A 233 -7.55 18.49 -11.82
CA ARG A 233 -7.96 18.37 -13.24
C ARG A 233 -8.67 17.06 -13.55
N VAL A 234 -8.30 15.94 -12.92
CA VAL A 234 -8.94 14.65 -13.11
C VAL A 234 -9.83 14.29 -11.94
N ARG A 235 -9.27 14.25 -10.73
CA ARG A 235 -10.04 14.02 -9.50
C ARG A 235 -9.34 14.62 -8.29
N LYS A 236 -10.12 15.03 -7.29
CA LYS A 236 -9.58 15.51 -6.01
C LYS A 236 -9.04 14.34 -5.19
N THR A 237 -7.76 14.40 -4.83
CA THR A 237 -7.16 13.50 -3.84
C THR A 237 -7.25 14.13 -2.45
N GLY A 238 -7.20 13.33 -1.37
CA GLY A 238 -7.31 13.90 -0.01
C GLY A 238 -6.06 14.69 0.39
N PHE A 239 -6.24 15.81 1.11
CA PHE A 239 -5.14 16.57 1.69
C PHE A 239 -4.83 16.13 3.12
N THR A 240 -3.52 15.94 3.38
CA THR A 240 -3.00 15.65 4.72
C THR A 240 -1.99 16.73 5.08
N LEU A 241 -2.22 17.39 6.20
CA LEU A 241 -1.27 18.31 6.83
C LEU A 241 -0.73 17.65 8.09
N ALA A 242 0.57 17.71 8.28
CA ALA A 242 1.23 17.08 9.42
C ALA A 242 1.91 18.14 10.31
N PRO A 243 1.16 18.84 11.18
CA PRO A 243 1.75 19.76 12.16
C PRO A 243 2.66 19.05 13.17
N GLU A 244 2.38 17.78 13.46
CA GLU A 244 3.00 16.90 14.46
C GLU A 244 2.72 17.31 15.90
N ALA A 245 2.61 18.61 16.22
CA ALA A 245 2.32 19.15 17.55
C ALA A 245 1.31 20.29 17.49
N GLY A 246 0.63 20.55 18.61
CA GLY A 246 -0.45 21.53 18.72
C GLY A 246 0.00 23.00 18.72
N ASN A 247 1.29 23.28 18.97
CA ASN A 247 1.82 24.64 19.09
C ASN A 247 3.25 24.78 18.57
N ASP A 248 3.69 26.06 18.42
CA ASP A 248 5.01 26.41 17.88
C ASP A 248 6.15 25.99 18.80
N ARG A 249 5.95 25.97 20.12
CA ARG A 249 6.97 25.56 21.09
C ARG A 249 7.43 24.13 20.83
N ILE A 250 6.51 23.19 20.77
CA ILE A 250 6.84 21.78 20.52
C ILE A 250 7.30 21.59 19.08
N ARG A 251 6.73 22.32 18.10
CA ARG A 251 7.21 22.26 16.71
C ARG A 251 8.69 22.69 16.58
N LYS A 252 9.16 23.67 17.38
CA LYS A 252 10.58 24.03 17.46
C LYS A 252 11.43 22.88 18.01
N VAL A 253 10.99 22.24 19.08
CA VAL A 253 11.66 21.04 19.62
C VAL A 253 11.84 19.97 18.53
N LEU A 254 10.80 19.76 17.71
CA LEU A 254 10.81 18.77 16.62
C LEU A 254 11.60 19.20 15.38
N ASN A 255 12.04 20.45 15.30
CA ASN A 255 12.53 21.10 14.08
C ASN A 255 11.50 21.03 12.93
N LYS A 256 10.23 21.24 13.25
CA LYS A 256 9.13 21.33 12.28
C LYS A 256 8.80 22.78 12.01
N SER A 257 9.52 23.42 11.07
CA SER A 257 9.41 24.84 10.73
C SER A 257 8.05 25.19 10.12
N LEU A 258 7.03 25.27 10.98
CA LEU A 258 5.64 25.49 10.60
C LEU A 258 4.92 26.25 11.73
N THR A 259 4.26 27.34 11.39
CA THR A 259 3.46 28.16 12.32
C THR A 259 1.97 27.83 12.24
N ASP A 260 1.21 28.20 13.28
CA ASP A 260 -0.24 28.11 13.29
C ASP A 260 -0.86 28.88 12.12
N ASP A 261 -0.34 30.08 11.81
CA ASP A 261 -0.89 30.93 10.76
C ASP A 261 -0.68 30.35 9.37
N GLU A 262 0.46 29.70 9.10
CA GLU A 262 0.71 28.96 7.85
C GLU A 262 -0.24 27.78 7.71
N ILE A 263 -0.52 27.04 8.79
CA ILE A 263 -1.49 25.93 8.79
C ILE A 263 -2.89 26.45 8.47
N LEU A 264 -3.31 27.55 9.09
CA LEU A 264 -4.63 28.13 8.89
C LEU A 264 -4.77 28.78 7.50
N PHE A 265 -3.70 29.40 7.01
CA PHE A 265 -3.65 29.95 5.66
C PHE A 265 -3.86 28.80 4.65
N MET A 266 -3.07 27.73 4.75
CA MET A 266 -3.17 26.60 3.86
C MET A 266 -4.52 25.88 3.97
N ALA A 267 -5.10 25.78 5.17
CA ALA A 267 -6.44 25.22 5.33
C ALA A 267 -7.51 26.05 4.58
N ARG A 268 -7.43 27.40 4.61
CA ARG A 268 -8.32 28.26 3.82
C ARG A 268 -8.15 28.02 2.32
N GLU A 269 -6.90 27.95 1.83
CA GLU A 269 -6.61 27.69 0.42
C GLU A 269 -7.19 26.33 -0.04
N ILE A 270 -6.98 25.26 0.74
CA ILE A 270 -7.48 23.93 0.45
C ILE A 270 -9.01 23.91 0.38
N TYR A 271 -9.70 24.47 1.39
CA TYR A 271 -11.16 24.55 1.37
C TYR A 271 -11.68 25.50 0.28
N GLY A 272 -10.99 26.62 0.00
CA GLY A 272 -11.30 27.55 -1.08
C GLY A 272 -11.21 26.90 -2.45
N ALA A 273 -10.25 26.01 -2.66
CA ALA A 273 -10.11 25.22 -3.87
C ALA A 273 -11.13 24.07 -3.97
N GLY A 274 -12.04 23.95 -2.97
CA GLY A 274 -13.22 23.07 -3.00
C GLY A 274 -13.00 21.68 -2.42
N TRP A 275 -11.99 21.44 -1.62
CA TRP A 275 -11.90 20.22 -0.80
C TRP A 275 -12.80 20.36 0.44
N ASP A 276 -13.43 19.25 0.87
CA ASP A 276 -14.32 19.23 2.03
C ASP A 276 -13.66 18.65 3.29
N LEU A 277 -12.48 18.00 3.16
CA LEU A 277 -11.83 17.29 4.24
C LEU A 277 -10.32 17.55 4.26
N ILE A 278 -9.83 17.94 5.44
CA ILE A 278 -8.40 18.01 5.77
C ILE A 278 -8.10 16.96 6.85
N LYS A 279 -7.02 16.21 6.67
CA LYS A 279 -6.47 15.32 7.69
C LYS A 279 -5.32 16.03 8.39
N LEU A 280 -5.35 16.07 9.73
CA LEU A 280 -4.27 16.60 10.58
C LEU A 280 -3.59 15.47 11.32
N TYR A 281 -2.27 15.37 11.20
CA TYR A 281 -1.48 14.37 11.93
C TYR A 281 -0.77 15.01 13.11
N PHE A 282 -0.91 14.40 14.29
CA PHE A 282 -0.26 14.77 15.53
C PHE A 282 0.40 13.58 16.19
N MET A 283 1.44 13.84 16.94
CA MET A 283 2.05 12.89 17.86
C MET A 283 1.80 13.33 19.31
N ILE A 284 1.75 12.36 20.22
CA ILE A 284 1.71 12.56 21.68
C ILE A 284 2.87 11.84 22.34
N GLY A 285 3.25 12.29 23.53
CA GLY A 285 4.44 11.77 24.22
C GLY A 285 5.74 12.30 23.64
N LEU A 286 5.68 13.46 23.01
CA LEU A 286 6.84 14.16 22.46
C LEU A 286 7.77 14.65 23.59
N PRO A 287 9.07 14.81 23.30
CA PRO A 287 9.99 15.42 24.25
C PRO A 287 9.51 16.79 24.72
N PHE A 288 9.58 17.05 26.03
CA PHE A 288 9.18 18.31 26.68
C PHE A 288 7.69 18.67 26.50
N GLU A 289 6.82 17.72 26.12
CA GLU A 289 5.38 17.89 25.99
C GLU A 289 4.69 17.88 27.35
N GLU A 290 3.87 18.89 27.62
CA GLU A 290 3.04 19.05 28.82
C GLU A 290 1.56 18.89 28.47
N ASP A 291 0.69 18.76 29.48
CA ASP A 291 -0.77 18.58 29.26
C ASP A 291 -1.41 19.76 28.51
N LYS A 292 -0.91 21.00 28.71
CA LYS A 292 -1.38 22.16 27.93
C LYS A 292 -1.10 22.05 26.43
N ASP A 293 -0.07 21.31 26.01
CA ASP A 293 0.23 21.12 24.59
C ASP A 293 -0.78 20.19 23.92
N LEU A 294 -1.43 19.31 24.71
CA LEU A 294 -2.55 18.49 24.23
C LEU A 294 -3.82 19.35 24.02
N GLU A 295 -4.06 20.36 24.88
CA GLU A 295 -5.12 21.35 24.68
C GLU A 295 -4.90 22.15 23.39
N ASP A 296 -3.64 22.43 23.07
CA ASP A 296 -3.27 23.14 21.85
C ASP A 296 -3.57 22.32 20.60
N ILE A 297 -3.45 20.99 20.64
CA ILE A 297 -3.91 20.11 19.54
C ILE A 297 -5.41 20.29 19.31
N VAL A 298 -6.21 20.28 20.37
CA VAL A 298 -7.66 20.46 20.32
C VAL A 298 -8.00 21.85 19.76
N ARG A 299 -7.31 22.89 20.24
CA ARG A 299 -7.50 24.28 19.82
C ARG A 299 -7.16 24.48 18.34
N LEU A 300 -6.01 23.96 17.88
CA LEU A 300 -5.59 24.06 16.48
C LEU A 300 -6.57 23.33 15.55
N ALA A 301 -6.99 22.12 15.88
CA ALA A 301 -7.99 21.39 15.12
C ALA A 301 -9.31 22.17 15.01
N GLY A 302 -9.77 22.80 16.09
CA GLY A 302 -10.93 23.66 16.11
C GLY A 302 -10.77 24.93 15.26
N ARG A 303 -9.58 25.55 15.27
CA ARG A 303 -9.27 26.72 14.42
C ARG A 303 -9.32 26.31 12.93
N VAL A 304 -8.72 25.18 12.55
CA VAL A 304 -8.76 24.67 11.17
C VAL A 304 -10.20 24.39 10.73
N ALA A 305 -11.01 23.73 11.55
CA ALA A 305 -12.42 23.46 11.23
C ALA A 305 -13.24 24.75 11.01
N ARG A 306 -12.91 25.82 11.74
CA ARG A 306 -13.58 27.14 11.61
C ARG A 306 -13.17 27.94 10.37
N THR A 307 -12.09 27.57 9.65
CA THR A 307 -11.70 28.26 8.40
C THR A 307 -12.72 28.05 7.27
N SER A 308 -13.60 27.05 7.39
CA SER A 308 -14.70 26.81 6.44
C SER A 308 -16.00 26.45 7.16
N LYS A 309 -17.14 26.90 6.63
CA LYS A 309 -18.47 26.52 7.18
C LYS A 309 -18.82 25.05 6.98
N LYS A 310 -18.33 24.44 5.89
CA LYS A 310 -18.60 23.03 5.51
C LYS A 310 -17.40 22.10 5.74
N GLY A 311 -16.23 22.67 6.04
CA GLY A 311 -14.98 21.92 6.16
C GLY A 311 -15.01 20.91 7.28
N LYS A 312 -14.57 19.69 7.00
CA LYS A 312 -14.41 18.59 7.95
C LYS A 312 -12.92 18.40 8.26
N VAL A 313 -12.63 17.97 9.48
CA VAL A 313 -11.26 17.69 9.91
C VAL A 313 -11.18 16.27 10.46
N HIS A 314 -10.23 15.49 9.99
CA HIS A 314 -9.84 14.24 10.64
C HIS A 314 -8.53 14.47 11.37
N VAL A 315 -8.56 14.42 12.70
CA VAL A 315 -7.38 14.44 13.57
C VAL A 315 -6.90 13.00 13.73
N SER A 316 -5.67 12.72 13.35
CA SER A 316 -5.02 11.41 13.55
C SER A 316 -3.90 11.57 14.57
N VAL A 317 -3.98 10.81 15.66
CA VAL A 317 -3.03 10.87 16.78
C VAL A 317 -2.20 9.60 16.82
N ALA A 318 -0.87 9.74 16.88
CA ALA A 318 0.06 8.63 17.06
C ALA A 318 0.90 8.83 18.32
N THR A 319 1.26 7.75 19.01
CA THR A 319 2.25 7.80 20.08
C THR A 319 3.63 7.94 19.49
N PHE A 320 4.42 8.90 19.98
CA PHE A 320 5.81 9.08 19.58
C PHE A 320 6.64 7.85 19.97
N VAL A 321 7.41 7.34 19.00
CA VAL A 321 8.35 6.22 19.19
C VAL A 321 9.76 6.71 18.91
N PRO A 322 10.66 6.75 19.90
CA PRO A 322 12.07 7.07 19.68
C PRO A 322 12.72 6.04 18.73
N LYS A 323 13.37 6.52 17.70
CA LYS A 323 14.01 5.68 16.67
C LYS A 323 15.52 5.74 16.73
N SER A 324 16.22 4.65 16.34
CA SER A 324 17.66 4.64 16.13
C SER A 324 18.09 5.70 15.12
N HIS A 325 19.31 6.19 15.24
CA HIS A 325 19.93 7.20 14.38
C HIS A 325 19.16 8.53 14.30
N THR A 326 18.42 8.89 15.35
CA THR A 326 17.75 10.21 15.46
C THR A 326 18.24 10.97 16.68
N PRO A 327 18.13 12.31 16.72
CA PRO A 327 18.41 13.11 17.92
C PRO A 327 17.67 12.64 19.17
N PHE A 328 16.52 11.97 19.01
CA PHE A 328 15.69 11.51 20.13
C PHE A 328 15.90 10.05 20.53
N MET A 329 16.94 9.38 20.01
CA MET A 329 17.21 7.97 20.32
C MET A 329 17.58 7.71 21.79
N TRP A 330 18.00 8.74 22.52
CA TRP A 330 18.32 8.65 23.95
C TRP A 330 17.09 8.70 24.85
N LEU A 331 15.98 9.29 24.36
CA LEU A 331 14.79 9.55 25.16
C LEU A 331 13.93 8.30 25.39
N PRO A 332 13.22 8.22 26.53
CA PRO A 332 12.23 7.18 26.75
C PRO A 332 10.97 7.39 25.91
N GLN A 333 10.19 6.32 25.74
CA GLN A 333 8.81 6.38 25.26
C GLN A 333 7.87 6.47 26.45
N ILE A 334 6.77 7.19 26.34
CA ILE A 334 5.73 7.24 27.37
C ILE A 334 5.11 5.85 27.59
N SER A 335 4.61 5.60 28.81
CA SER A 335 3.97 4.33 29.13
C SER A 335 2.67 4.13 28.34
N LEU A 336 2.26 2.87 28.22
CA LEU A 336 0.99 2.51 27.57
C LEU A 336 -0.22 3.18 28.24
N GLY A 337 -0.21 3.27 29.60
CA GLY A 337 -1.26 3.94 30.38
C GLY A 337 -1.32 5.42 30.06
N GLU A 338 -0.17 6.09 30.01
CA GLU A 338 -0.07 7.52 29.69
C GLU A 338 -0.49 7.82 28.24
N SER A 339 -0.11 6.96 27.31
CA SER A 339 -0.55 7.08 25.92
C SER A 339 -2.07 7.00 25.78
N ARG A 340 -2.71 6.03 26.46
CA ARG A 340 -4.17 5.90 26.49
C ARG A 340 -4.83 7.13 27.15
N ARG A 341 -4.28 7.63 28.27
CA ARG A 341 -4.79 8.83 28.97
C ARG A 341 -4.81 10.04 28.03
N ARG A 342 -3.70 10.30 27.33
CA ARG A 342 -3.56 11.46 26.42
C ARG A 342 -4.51 11.36 25.23
N ILE A 343 -4.66 10.19 24.62
CA ILE A 343 -5.62 9.98 23.52
C ILE A 343 -7.07 10.22 24.00
N GLN A 344 -7.43 9.67 25.17
CA GLN A 344 -8.76 9.88 25.74
C GLN A 344 -9.05 11.35 26.07
N PHE A 345 -8.02 12.09 26.56
CA PHE A 345 -8.13 13.52 26.79
C PHE A 345 -8.49 14.27 25.50
N ILE A 346 -7.73 14.06 24.43
CA ILE A 346 -7.99 14.70 23.14
C ILE A 346 -9.40 14.35 22.61
N GLN A 347 -9.77 13.08 22.67
CA GLN A 347 -11.10 12.62 22.23
C GLN A 347 -12.25 13.30 23.00
N LYS A 348 -12.13 13.35 24.33
CA LYS A 348 -13.18 13.93 25.19
C LYS A 348 -13.25 15.46 25.06
N SER A 349 -12.14 16.12 24.71
CA SER A 349 -12.04 17.58 24.61
C SER A 349 -12.58 18.13 23.27
N ILE A 350 -12.54 17.34 22.21
CA ILE A 350 -13.09 17.72 20.89
C ILE A 350 -14.61 17.53 20.90
N LYS A 351 -15.37 18.65 20.81
CA LYS A 351 -16.84 18.66 20.80
C LYS A 351 -17.45 19.02 19.46
N ASP A 352 -16.65 19.59 18.52
CA ASP A 352 -17.16 19.99 17.20
C ASP A 352 -17.48 18.73 16.36
N PRO A 353 -18.73 18.52 15.91
CA PRO A 353 -19.13 17.33 15.15
C PRO A 353 -18.46 17.22 13.78
N ARG A 354 -17.86 18.30 13.28
CA ARG A 354 -17.08 18.30 12.04
C ARG A 354 -15.70 17.70 12.19
N ILE A 355 -15.23 17.49 13.44
CA ILE A 355 -13.90 16.96 13.75
C ILE A 355 -14.03 15.50 14.20
N ARG A 356 -13.41 14.60 13.44
CA ARG A 356 -13.33 13.18 13.81
C ARG A 356 -11.92 12.84 14.28
N VAL A 357 -11.79 12.28 15.48
CA VAL A 357 -10.52 11.79 16.03
C VAL A 357 -10.33 10.33 15.66
N LYS A 358 -9.15 10.00 15.14
CA LYS A 358 -8.62 8.64 14.94
C LYS A 358 -7.27 8.55 15.62
N TRP A 359 -6.84 7.37 15.98
CA TRP A 359 -5.53 7.15 16.58
C TRP A 359 -4.95 5.81 16.18
N ASN A 360 -3.62 5.71 16.24
CA ASN A 360 -2.92 4.44 16.17
C ASN A 360 -3.07 3.73 17.53
N GLN A 361 -3.23 2.43 17.54
CA GLN A 361 -3.33 1.65 18.77
C GLN A 361 -2.05 1.84 19.61
N PRO A 362 -2.15 2.31 20.86
CA PRO A 362 -0.99 2.49 21.74
C PRO A 362 -0.18 1.22 21.96
N GLU A 363 -0.85 0.08 21.94
CA GLU A 363 -0.28 -1.25 22.11
C GLU A 363 0.67 -1.61 20.97
N MET A 364 0.31 -1.26 19.73
CA MET A 364 1.18 -1.45 18.56
C MET A 364 2.39 -0.51 18.64
N SER A 365 2.19 0.74 19.05
CA SER A 365 3.28 1.71 19.26
C SER A 365 4.22 1.29 20.40
N TRP A 366 3.68 0.64 21.43
CA TRP A 366 4.47 0.06 22.51
C TRP A 366 5.41 -1.06 21.98
N LEU A 367 4.86 -2.01 21.23
CA LEU A 367 5.65 -3.08 20.63
C LEU A 367 6.68 -2.53 19.62
N GLU A 368 6.28 -1.57 18.79
CA GLU A 368 7.17 -0.88 17.86
C GLU A 368 8.36 -0.25 18.57
N GLY A 369 8.12 0.38 19.72
CA GLY A 369 9.17 0.98 20.54
C GLY A 369 10.16 -0.04 21.09
N VAL A 370 9.69 -1.19 21.56
CA VAL A 370 10.56 -2.27 22.03
C VAL A 370 11.52 -2.71 20.92
N PHE A 371 11.00 -3.02 19.72
CA PHE A 371 11.83 -3.47 18.60
C PHE A 371 12.71 -2.36 18.01
N SER A 372 12.24 -1.12 17.99
CA SER A 372 13.03 0.02 17.49
C SER A 372 14.25 0.32 18.33
N ARG A 373 14.22 -0.02 19.62
CA ARG A 373 15.26 0.27 20.63
C ARG A 373 15.97 -0.98 21.14
N GLY A 374 15.52 -2.15 20.71
CA GLY A 374 15.94 -3.45 21.22
C GLY A 374 17.22 -3.98 20.62
N ASP A 375 17.66 -5.12 21.14
CA ASP A 375 18.84 -5.85 20.73
C ASP A 375 18.51 -7.30 20.40
N ARG A 376 19.53 -8.13 20.13
CA ARG A 376 19.34 -9.52 19.65
C ARG A 376 18.67 -10.47 20.65
N ARG A 377 18.49 -10.08 21.91
CA ARG A 377 17.68 -10.82 22.90
C ARG A 377 16.19 -10.83 22.53
N LEU A 378 15.75 -9.98 21.60
CA LEU A 378 14.37 -9.96 21.11
C LEU A 378 14.08 -11.03 20.03
N ALA A 379 15.10 -11.61 19.39
CA ALA A 379 14.88 -12.65 18.38
C ALA A 379 14.15 -13.90 18.94
N PRO A 380 14.51 -14.45 20.10
CA PRO A 380 13.73 -15.52 20.73
C PRO A 380 12.30 -15.12 21.09
N VAL A 381 12.06 -13.87 21.52
CA VAL A 381 10.72 -13.36 21.81
C VAL A 381 9.85 -13.39 20.54
N LEU A 382 10.40 -12.95 19.42
CA LEU A 382 9.71 -12.96 18.13
C LEU A 382 9.31 -14.38 17.71
N VAL A 383 10.23 -15.35 17.85
CA VAL A 383 9.97 -16.76 17.52
C VAL A 383 8.88 -17.33 18.43
N LYS A 384 8.92 -17.06 19.74
CA LYS A 384 7.90 -17.51 20.69
C LYS A 384 6.53 -16.87 20.40
N ALA A 385 6.48 -15.57 20.09
CA ALA A 385 5.24 -14.94 19.69
C ALA A 385 4.64 -15.62 18.45
N TRP A 386 5.47 -15.92 17.45
CA TRP A 386 5.04 -16.66 16.27
C TRP A 386 4.51 -18.05 16.60
N GLN A 387 5.21 -18.81 17.46
CA GLN A 387 4.79 -20.14 17.92
C GLN A 387 3.44 -20.10 18.63
N LYS A 388 3.16 -19.04 19.39
CA LYS A 388 1.89 -18.80 20.09
C LYS A 388 0.76 -18.32 19.14
N GLY A 389 1.04 -18.09 17.88
CA GLY A 389 0.03 -17.74 16.88
C GLY A 389 0.02 -16.29 16.41
N ALA A 390 1.00 -15.44 16.81
CA ALA A 390 1.12 -14.10 16.27
C ALA A 390 1.29 -14.13 14.75
N ARG A 391 0.40 -13.45 14.03
CA ARG A 391 0.37 -13.36 12.57
C ARG A 391 -0.23 -12.02 12.18
N PHE A 392 0.38 -11.39 11.18
CA PHE A 392 -0.14 -10.15 10.59
C PHE A 392 -0.34 -9.00 11.60
N ASP A 393 0.55 -8.86 12.57
CA ASP A 393 0.46 -7.87 13.67
C ASP A 393 0.48 -6.41 13.21
N ALA A 394 0.79 -6.14 11.94
CA ALA A 394 0.63 -4.82 11.33
C ALA A 394 -0.86 -4.42 11.12
N TRP A 395 -1.77 -5.39 11.18
CA TRP A 395 -3.21 -5.18 11.10
C TRP A 395 -3.80 -5.19 12.51
N SER A 396 -4.51 -4.13 12.86
CA SER A 396 -5.06 -3.94 14.21
C SER A 396 -6.00 -5.06 14.67
N GLU A 397 -6.72 -5.68 13.74
CA GLU A 397 -7.60 -6.81 13.98
C GLU A 397 -6.89 -8.15 14.24
N CYS A 398 -5.61 -8.24 13.83
CA CYS A 398 -4.78 -9.43 14.03
C CYS A 398 -3.86 -9.31 15.24
N PHE A 399 -3.62 -8.08 15.71
CA PHE A 399 -2.68 -7.81 16.79
C PHE A 399 -3.26 -8.23 18.17
N SER A 400 -2.45 -8.95 18.96
CA SER A 400 -2.78 -9.35 20.33
C SER A 400 -1.65 -8.98 21.29
N LEU A 401 -1.90 -7.99 22.17
CA LEU A 401 -0.93 -7.58 23.19
C LEU A 401 -0.62 -8.70 24.18
N ASP A 402 -1.66 -9.45 24.63
CA ASP A 402 -1.50 -10.51 25.63
C ASP A 402 -0.54 -11.61 25.15
N LEU A 403 -0.65 -11.99 23.89
CA LEU A 403 0.23 -12.96 23.25
C LEU A 403 1.69 -12.50 23.25
N TRP A 404 1.93 -11.22 22.97
CA TRP A 404 3.26 -10.63 23.03
C TRP A 404 3.80 -10.55 24.46
N GLN A 405 2.96 -10.15 25.43
CA GLN A 405 3.34 -10.13 26.85
C GLN A 405 3.72 -11.53 27.37
N GLU A 406 3.01 -12.57 26.93
CA GLU A 406 3.39 -13.95 27.24
C GLU A 406 4.72 -14.33 26.61
N ALA A 407 4.96 -13.99 25.35
CA ALA A 407 6.22 -14.27 24.69
C ALA A 407 7.41 -13.58 25.38
N PHE A 408 7.22 -12.36 25.88
CA PHE A 408 8.23 -11.66 26.71
C PHE A 408 8.50 -12.37 28.03
N ARG A 409 7.46 -12.79 28.76
CA ARG A 409 7.58 -13.55 30.01
C ARG A 409 8.34 -14.87 29.79
N ASP A 410 7.93 -15.64 28.78
CA ASP A 410 8.53 -16.92 28.45
C ASP A 410 10.01 -16.80 28.02
N SER A 411 10.41 -15.62 27.54
CA SER A 411 11.77 -15.34 27.14
C SER A 411 12.59 -14.66 28.24
N SER A 412 12.00 -14.39 29.41
CA SER A 412 12.63 -13.65 30.52
C SER A 412 13.19 -12.30 30.08
N VAL A 413 12.49 -11.59 29.18
CA VAL A 413 12.88 -10.27 28.66
C VAL A 413 11.91 -9.23 29.19
N ASP A 414 12.42 -8.21 29.87
CA ASP A 414 11.64 -7.05 30.31
C ASP A 414 11.52 -6.02 29.15
N PRO A 415 10.32 -5.81 28.57
CA PRO A 415 10.13 -4.77 27.55
C PRO A 415 10.32 -3.35 28.09
N GLY A 416 10.10 -3.12 29.41
CA GLY A 416 10.31 -1.83 30.08
C GLY A 416 11.77 -1.37 30.01
N PHE A 417 12.71 -2.31 30.04
CA PHE A 417 14.14 -2.02 29.87
C PHE A 417 14.45 -1.25 28.57
N TYR A 418 13.76 -1.57 27.49
CA TYR A 418 13.96 -0.92 26.19
C TYR A 418 13.20 0.41 26.08
N LEU A 419 12.02 0.52 26.67
CA LEU A 419 11.10 1.64 26.44
C LEU A 419 11.29 2.82 27.39
N GLN A 420 11.36 2.54 28.72
CA GLN A 420 11.13 3.56 29.74
C GLN A 420 12.40 4.22 30.25
N ARG A 421 13.54 3.70 29.85
CA ARG A 421 14.84 4.16 30.34
C ARG A 421 15.35 5.33 29.50
N LEU A 422 15.70 6.44 30.17
CA LEU A 422 16.56 7.47 29.59
C LEU A 422 17.97 6.86 29.40
N ARG A 423 18.55 7.01 28.23
CA ARG A 423 19.87 6.50 27.89
C ARG A 423 20.91 7.61 27.96
N SER A 424 22.12 7.29 28.40
CA SER A 424 23.22 8.25 28.43
C SER A 424 23.87 8.39 27.04
N PHE A 425 24.55 9.51 26.80
CA PHE A 425 25.30 9.74 25.56
C PHE A 425 26.48 8.77 25.40
N GLU A 426 27.02 8.26 26.53
CA GLU A 426 28.12 7.29 26.56
C GLU A 426 27.65 5.84 26.42
N GLU A 427 26.35 5.58 26.45
CA GLU A 427 25.81 4.23 26.27
C GLU A 427 26.10 3.69 24.88
N VAL A 428 26.55 2.44 24.83
CA VAL A 428 26.72 1.70 23.58
C VAL A 428 25.36 1.17 23.13
N PHE A 429 24.93 1.59 21.96
CA PHE A 429 23.66 1.16 21.39
C PHE A 429 23.77 -0.11 20.55
N PRO A 430 22.67 -0.86 20.41
CA PRO A 430 22.64 -2.05 19.58
C PRO A 430 23.05 -1.80 18.12
N TRP A 431 22.90 -0.58 17.64
CA TRP A 431 23.16 -0.19 16.24
C TRP A 431 24.45 0.65 16.06
N ASP A 432 25.32 0.82 17.08
CA ASP A 432 26.49 1.70 16.95
C ASP A 432 27.52 1.22 15.92
N HIS A 433 27.54 -0.09 15.62
CA HIS A 433 28.36 -0.66 14.54
C HIS A 433 27.74 -0.46 13.14
N ILE A 434 26.51 0.05 13.03
CA ILE A 434 25.81 0.36 11.78
C ILE A 434 25.93 1.87 11.50
N GLN A 435 26.70 2.22 10.48
CA GLN A 435 26.96 3.60 10.13
C GLN A 435 25.97 4.11 9.08
N CYS A 436 24.95 4.86 9.51
CA CYS A 436 23.98 5.50 8.62
C CYS A 436 24.55 6.73 7.89
N GLY A 437 25.77 7.14 8.22
CA GLY A 437 26.45 8.32 7.68
C GLY A 437 26.25 9.58 8.51
N VAL A 438 25.15 9.70 9.27
CA VAL A 438 24.96 10.81 10.21
C VAL A 438 25.77 10.52 11.48
N SER A 439 26.63 11.45 11.88
CA SER A 439 27.50 11.27 13.05
C SER A 439 26.75 11.38 14.37
N LYS A 440 27.25 10.70 15.42
CA LYS A 440 26.66 10.73 16.76
C LYS A 440 26.74 12.15 17.34
N GLU A 441 27.84 12.85 17.11
CA GLU A 441 28.09 14.24 17.56
C GLU A 441 27.07 15.21 16.93
N TYR A 442 26.69 15.00 15.67
CA TYR A 442 25.62 15.78 15.04
C TYR A 442 24.27 15.52 15.71
N LEU A 443 23.94 14.25 16.01
CA LEU A 443 22.70 13.91 16.69
C LEU A 443 22.62 14.49 18.10
N GLU A 444 23.73 14.48 18.86
CA GLU A 444 23.83 15.11 20.19
C GLU A 444 23.65 16.63 20.10
N LYS A 445 24.28 17.27 19.11
CA LYS A 445 24.12 18.72 18.88
C LYS A 445 22.66 19.06 18.57
N GLU A 446 21.99 18.26 17.77
CA GLU A 446 20.57 18.45 17.44
C GLU A 446 19.66 18.17 18.66
N TRP A 447 20.03 17.23 19.53
CA TRP A 447 19.31 17.00 20.78
C TRP A 447 19.40 18.25 21.71
N LYS A 448 20.60 18.82 21.88
CA LYS A 448 20.81 20.04 22.66
C LYS A 448 20.05 21.23 22.09
N ARG A 449 20.02 21.39 20.77
CA ARG A 449 19.19 22.41 20.11
C ARG A 449 17.69 22.20 20.34
N ALA A 450 17.24 20.95 20.39
CA ALA A 450 15.84 20.65 20.72
C ALA A 450 15.48 21.11 22.13
N GLU A 451 16.36 20.86 23.12
CA GLU A 451 16.19 21.27 24.51
C GLU A 451 16.13 22.82 24.65
N GLN A 452 16.94 23.54 23.85
CA GLN A 452 16.97 25.00 23.82
C GLN A 452 15.84 25.61 22.97
N GLY A 453 15.05 24.79 22.25
CA GLY A 453 13.99 25.27 21.34
C GLY A 453 14.55 26.03 20.13
N GLU A 454 15.74 25.65 19.65
CA GLU A 454 16.39 26.28 18.50
C GLU A 454 16.04 25.62 17.19
N TRP A 455 15.97 26.42 16.11
CA TRP A 455 15.80 25.91 14.77
C TRP A 455 17.11 25.41 14.14
N THR A 456 17.00 24.37 13.34
CA THR A 456 18.06 23.91 12.44
C THR A 456 17.63 24.20 11.00
N PRO A 457 18.45 24.90 10.19
CA PRO A 457 18.09 25.27 8.83
C PRO A 457 17.97 24.04 7.90
N ASP A 458 17.31 24.25 6.76
CA ASP A 458 17.26 23.25 5.68
C ASP A 458 18.66 23.09 5.08
N CYS A 459 19.10 21.86 4.92
CA CYS A 459 20.42 21.50 4.43
C CYS A 459 20.69 21.99 2.96
N ARG A 460 19.64 22.39 2.21
CA ARG A 460 19.77 23.07 0.90
C ARG A 460 20.24 24.54 1.03
N LYS A 461 20.04 25.15 2.19
CA LYS A 461 20.44 26.53 2.47
C LYS A 461 21.81 26.60 3.10
N GLU A 462 22.12 25.66 3.99
CA GLU A 462 23.36 25.63 4.75
C GLU A 462 23.78 24.19 5.04
N CYS A 463 25.06 23.84 4.79
CA CYS A 463 25.61 22.55 5.18
C CYS A 463 25.78 22.45 6.68
N LEU A 464 25.12 21.47 7.30
CA LEU A 464 25.11 21.26 8.75
C LEU A 464 26.25 20.35 9.26
N ASN A 465 27.13 19.91 8.37
CA ASN A 465 28.24 19.00 8.67
C ASN A 465 27.79 17.72 9.39
N CYS A 466 26.70 17.12 8.93
CA CYS A 466 26.14 15.92 9.56
C CYS A 466 26.95 14.64 9.33
N GLY A 467 28.00 14.68 8.51
CA GLY A 467 28.92 13.55 8.24
C GLY A 467 28.56 12.71 7.00
N VAL A 468 27.39 12.91 6.36
CA VAL A 468 26.93 12.02 5.28
C VAL A 468 27.60 12.34 3.93
N CYS A 469 27.73 13.63 3.59
CA CYS A 469 28.25 14.08 2.32
C CYS A 469 29.80 14.16 2.35
N ASP A 470 30.42 13.66 1.30
CA ASP A 470 31.84 13.88 1.02
C ASP A 470 32.08 15.06 0.04
N HIS A 471 30.99 15.67 -0.46
CA HIS A 471 30.97 16.78 -1.41
C HIS A 471 31.69 16.47 -2.75
N ARG A 472 31.82 15.19 -3.10
CA ARG A 472 32.36 14.67 -4.37
C ARG A 472 31.37 13.70 -4.98
N ASP A 473 31.36 12.46 -4.50
CA ASP A 473 30.51 11.39 -5.02
C ASP A 473 29.17 11.32 -4.29
N VAL A 474 29.14 11.64 -3.00
CA VAL A 474 27.94 11.61 -2.16
C VAL A 474 27.58 13.02 -1.75
N GLN A 475 26.62 13.60 -2.45
CA GLN A 475 26.11 14.96 -2.20
C GLN A 475 24.64 15.09 -2.62
N PRO A 476 23.93 16.17 -2.26
CA PRO A 476 22.58 16.43 -2.76
C PRO A 476 22.55 16.55 -4.27
N LEU A 477 21.63 15.83 -4.92
CA LEU A 477 21.39 15.91 -6.37
C LEU A 477 20.01 16.53 -6.60
N LEU A 478 19.97 17.72 -7.21
CA LEU A 478 18.76 18.54 -7.41
C LEU A 478 18.68 19.03 -8.85
N PHE A 479 17.47 19.19 -9.40
CA PHE A 479 17.22 19.65 -10.78
C PHE A 479 16.48 20.98 -10.83
N ARG A 480 16.96 22.01 -10.11
CA ARG A 480 16.31 23.32 -9.95
C ARG A 480 16.09 24.11 -11.24
N GLU A 481 16.95 23.93 -12.22
CA GLU A 481 16.94 24.71 -13.48
C GLU A 481 16.02 24.11 -14.54
N TRP A 482 15.47 22.90 -14.31
CA TRP A 482 14.60 22.27 -15.26
C TRP A 482 13.23 22.93 -15.27
N LYS A 483 12.85 23.50 -16.41
CA LYS A 483 11.57 24.21 -16.62
C LYS A 483 10.57 23.43 -17.46
N GLY A 484 11.04 22.33 -18.09
CA GLY A 484 10.25 21.56 -19.05
C GLY A 484 10.11 22.26 -20.40
N ALA A 485 10.02 21.47 -21.48
CA ALA A 485 9.62 21.99 -22.78
C ALA A 485 8.09 21.88 -22.90
N ARG A 486 7.38 22.97 -23.21
CA ARG A 486 5.99 22.92 -23.64
C ARG A 486 5.93 22.21 -25.01
N LYS A 487 5.35 21.04 -25.07
CA LYS A 487 4.90 20.43 -26.32
C LYS A 487 3.44 19.99 -26.17
N GLU A 488 2.65 20.57 -27.06
CA GLU A 488 1.44 20.06 -27.73
C GLU A 488 0.07 20.20 -27.07
N GLU A 489 -0.60 21.29 -27.43
CA GLU A 489 -2.07 21.44 -27.46
C GLU A 489 -2.73 20.48 -28.50
N ALA A 490 -1.92 19.80 -29.32
CA ALA A 490 -2.43 19.02 -30.45
C ALA A 490 -3.09 17.67 -30.12
N LEU A 491 -2.76 17.07 -28.98
CA LEU A 491 -3.29 15.74 -28.62
C LEU A 491 -4.71 15.76 -28.04
N LEU A 492 -5.06 16.76 -27.26
CA LEU A 492 -6.39 16.93 -26.70
C LEU A 492 -7.42 17.23 -27.80
N ALA A 493 -7.10 18.14 -28.71
CA ALA A 493 -7.98 18.52 -29.83
C ALA A 493 -8.30 17.38 -30.80
N ARG A 494 -7.47 16.32 -30.86
CA ARG A 494 -7.69 15.17 -31.75
C ARG A 494 -8.66 14.15 -31.14
N ARG A 495 -8.69 13.96 -29.81
CA ARG A 495 -9.59 13.01 -29.14
C ARG A 495 -11.02 13.52 -28.97
N GLU A 496 -11.22 14.82 -28.79
CA GLU A 496 -12.56 15.44 -28.69
C GLU A 496 -13.40 15.33 -29.99
N ARG A 497 -12.78 15.03 -31.12
CA ARG A 497 -13.44 14.85 -32.43
C ARG A 497 -13.88 13.42 -32.74
N LEU A 498 -13.52 12.43 -31.93
CA LEU A 498 -13.91 11.05 -32.16
C LEU A 498 -15.28 10.77 -31.55
N GLU A 499 -16.21 10.27 -32.37
CA GLU A 499 -17.53 9.89 -31.91
C GLU A 499 -17.46 8.70 -30.96
N ALA A 500 -18.15 8.79 -29.82
CA ALA A 500 -18.24 7.69 -28.87
C ALA A 500 -19.15 6.60 -29.42
N LYS A 501 -18.63 5.36 -29.50
CA LYS A 501 -19.37 4.17 -29.90
C LYS A 501 -19.70 3.33 -28.68
N ARG A 502 -20.85 2.66 -28.71
CA ARG A 502 -21.29 1.67 -27.72
C ARG A 502 -21.00 0.29 -28.26
N ILE A 503 -20.22 -0.48 -27.52
CA ILE A 503 -19.73 -1.80 -27.93
C ILE A 503 -20.26 -2.84 -26.95
N ARG A 504 -20.92 -3.89 -27.47
CA ARG A 504 -21.27 -5.09 -26.72
C ARG A 504 -20.15 -6.11 -26.84
N ILE A 505 -19.73 -6.61 -25.68
CA ILE A 505 -18.64 -7.57 -25.55
C ILE A 505 -19.20 -8.84 -24.94
N ILE A 506 -18.99 -9.99 -25.60
CA ILE A 506 -19.21 -11.30 -25.00
C ILE A 506 -17.85 -11.85 -24.58
N PHE A 507 -17.74 -12.29 -23.33
CA PHE A 507 -16.50 -12.83 -22.80
C PHE A 507 -16.73 -14.06 -21.93
N SER A 508 -15.69 -14.87 -21.77
CA SER A 508 -15.69 -16.02 -20.86
C SER A 508 -14.86 -15.75 -19.62
N LYS A 509 -15.24 -16.39 -18.49
CA LYS A 509 -14.55 -16.33 -17.19
C LYS A 509 -14.40 -17.75 -16.66
N ARG A 510 -13.18 -18.31 -16.72
CA ARG A 510 -12.89 -19.71 -16.41
C ARG A 510 -11.65 -19.88 -15.55
N GLY A 511 -11.43 -21.09 -15.04
CA GLY A 511 -10.23 -21.46 -14.29
C GLY A 511 -9.97 -20.54 -13.10
N PRO A 512 -8.76 -19.99 -12.91
CA PRO A 512 -8.44 -19.10 -11.79
C PRO A 512 -9.30 -17.83 -11.76
N ALA A 513 -9.72 -17.31 -12.92
CA ALA A 513 -10.52 -16.09 -12.99
C ALA A 513 -11.90 -16.23 -12.33
N ARG A 514 -12.45 -17.46 -12.18
CA ARG A 514 -13.74 -17.69 -11.48
C ARG A 514 -13.78 -17.15 -10.07
N TYR A 515 -12.61 -17.03 -9.40
CA TYR A 515 -12.50 -16.52 -8.04
C TYR A 515 -12.44 -14.99 -7.94
N MET A 516 -12.33 -14.27 -9.05
CA MET A 516 -12.41 -12.81 -9.06
C MET A 516 -13.81 -12.36 -8.64
N SER A 517 -13.88 -11.43 -7.68
CA SER A 517 -15.10 -10.68 -7.37
C SER A 517 -15.51 -9.79 -8.57
N HIS A 518 -16.73 -9.26 -8.55
CA HIS A 518 -17.21 -8.39 -9.61
C HIS A 518 -16.33 -7.13 -9.78
N LEU A 519 -15.91 -6.50 -8.68
CA LEU A 519 -15.06 -5.31 -8.73
C LEU A 519 -13.64 -5.60 -9.24
N GLU A 520 -13.09 -6.75 -8.91
CA GLU A 520 -11.80 -7.19 -9.44
C GLU A 520 -11.88 -7.48 -10.95
N LEU A 521 -12.97 -8.10 -11.39
CA LEU A 521 -13.25 -8.33 -12.82
C LEU A 521 -13.35 -7.00 -13.59
N VAL A 522 -14.10 -6.02 -13.07
CA VAL A 522 -14.20 -4.68 -13.67
C VAL A 522 -12.81 -4.06 -13.83
N ARG A 523 -12.00 -4.08 -12.77
CA ARG A 523 -10.63 -3.53 -12.80
C ARG A 523 -9.74 -4.26 -13.80
N ALA A 524 -9.79 -5.59 -13.85
CA ALA A 524 -9.01 -6.39 -14.78
C ALA A 524 -9.34 -6.04 -16.24
N LEU A 525 -10.63 -5.91 -16.58
CA LEU A 525 -11.08 -5.51 -17.90
C LEU A 525 -10.68 -4.08 -18.27
N VAL A 526 -10.91 -3.10 -17.38
CA VAL A 526 -10.53 -1.70 -17.61
C VAL A 526 -9.02 -1.58 -17.87
N ARG A 527 -8.21 -2.26 -17.08
CA ARG A 527 -6.75 -2.29 -17.26
C ARG A 527 -6.34 -2.94 -18.57
N ALA A 528 -6.99 -4.03 -18.95
CA ALA A 528 -6.73 -4.70 -20.24
C ALA A 528 -7.09 -3.78 -21.41
N PHE A 529 -8.22 -3.09 -21.35
CA PHE A 529 -8.60 -2.10 -22.37
C PHE A 529 -7.57 -0.98 -22.48
N LYS A 530 -7.11 -0.40 -21.35
CA LYS A 530 -6.08 0.64 -21.34
C LYS A 530 -4.76 0.15 -21.91
N ARG A 531 -4.29 -1.05 -21.53
CA ARG A 531 -3.06 -1.66 -22.08
C ARG A 531 -3.16 -1.93 -23.56
N ALA A 532 -4.35 -2.32 -24.04
CA ALA A 532 -4.62 -2.50 -25.47
C ALA A 532 -4.75 -1.18 -26.25
N GLY A 533 -4.69 -0.01 -25.56
CA GLY A 533 -4.80 1.31 -26.18
C GLY A 533 -6.23 1.75 -26.46
N VAL A 534 -7.23 1.16 -25.80
CA VAL A 534 -8.65 1.56 -25.93
C VAL A 534 -8.87 2.92 -25.27
N SER A 535 -9.44 3.89 -26.00
CA SER A 535 -9.82 5.19 -25.48
C SER A 535 -11.22 5.15 -24.86
N LEU A 536 -11.31 4.83 -23.57
CA LEU A 536 -12.59 4.69 -22.85
C LEU A 536 -13.29 6.03 -22.67
N VAL A 537 -14.63 6.03 -22.72
CA VAL A 537 -15.48 7.16 -22.33
C VAL A 537 -15.75 7.10 -20.84
N TYR A 538 -15.67 8.25 -20.18
CA TYR A 538 -15.87 8.36 -18.73
C TYR A 538 -17.17 9.11 -18.39
N SER A 539 -17.67 8.86 -17.19
CA SER A 539 -18.76 9.64 -16.62
C SER A 539 -18.29 11.05 -16.26
N GLU A 540 -19.21 12.01 -16.23
CA GLU A 540 -18.97 13.35 -15.73
C GLU A 540 -19.09 13.39 -14.19
N GLY A 541 -18.30 14.24 -13.53
CA GLY A 541 -18.35 14.43 -12.08
C GLY A 541 -17.02 14.30 -11.37
N TYR A 542 -17.04 14.29 -10.02
CA TYR A 542 -15.84 14.31 -9.16
C TYR A 542 -15.00 13.03 -9.18
N HIS A 543 -15.59 11.90 -9.55
CA HIS A 543 -14.93 10.62 -9.69
C HIS A 543 -15.31 10.00 -11.04
N PRO A 544 -14.66 10.45 -12.13
CA PRO A 544 -14.93 9.89 -13.45
C PRO A 544 -14.70 8.38 -13.47
N MET A 545 -15.74 7.62 -13.84
CA MET A 545 -15.66 6.16 -13.99
C MET A 545 -15.84 5.79 -15.45
N PRO A 546 -15.13 4.80 -15.99
CA PRO A 546 -15.37 4.30 -17.33
C PRO A 546 -16.85 3.92 -17.51
N LYS A 547 -17.47 4.34 -18.62
CA LYS A 547 -18.86 3.99 -18.95
C LYS A 547 -18.91 2.55 -19.43
N LEU A 548 -19.20 1.65 -18.50
CA LEU A 548 -19.39 0.23 -18.75
C LEU A 548 -20.53 -0.33 -17.89
N SER A 549 -21.24 -1.31 -18.44
CA SER A 549 -22.40 -1.93 -17.82
C SER A 549 -22.36 -3.44 -18.07
N PHE A 550 -22.50 -4.24 -17.02
CA PHE A 550 -22.62 -5.69 -17.12
C PHE A 550 -24.10 -6.07 -17.15
N ALA A 551 -24.45 -7.10 -17.93
CA ALA A 551 -25.79 -7.63 -17.98
C ALA A 551 -26.19 -8.26 -16.63
N SER A 552 -25.27 -8.97 -15.99
CA SER A 552 -25.44 -9.57 -14.67
C SER A 552 -24.13 -9.62 -13.89
N ALA A 553 -24.21 -9.82 -12.57
CA ALA A 553 -23.05 -10.07 -11.71
C ALA A 553 -22.87 -11.57 -11.48
N LEU A 554 -21.79 -12.16 -11.99
CA LEU A 554 -21.48 -13.58 -11.79
C LEU A 554 -20.98 -13.83 -10.37
N PRO A 555 -21.55 -14.79 -9.62
CA PRO A 555 -21.07 -15.17 -8.31
C PRO A 555 -19.61 -15.65 -8.31
N VAL A 556 -18.86 -15.34 -7.24
CA VAL A 556 -17.49 -15.87 -7.05
C VAL A 556 -17.54 -17.41 -7.00
N GLY A 557 -16.60 -18.06 -7.68
CA GLY A 557 -16.53 -19.53 -7.81
C GLY A 557 -17.29 -20.08 -9.03
N THR A 558 -18.17 -19.27 -9.66
CA THR A 558 -18.90 -19.66 -10.86
C THR A 558 -18.06 -19.36 -12.11
N GLU A 559 -17.98 -20.33 -13.02
CA GLU A 559 -17.41 -20.16 -14.36
C GLU A 559 -18.48 -19.67 -15.35
N SER A 560 -18.06 -19.03 -16.43
CA SER A 560 -18.97 -18.61 -17.50
C SER A 560 -18.31 -18.68 -18.87
N LEU A 561 -19.09 -19.11 -19.87
CA LEU A 561 -18.74 -19.04 -21.28
C LEU A 561 -19.31 -17.79 -21.95
N HIS A 562 -20.28 -17.12 -21.31
CA HIS A 562 -21.11 -16.12 -21.97
C HIS A 562 -21.52 -15.02 -20.96
N GLU A 563 -20.56 -14.13 -20.65
CA GLU A 563 -20.83 -12.89 -19.92
C GLU A 563 -20.99 -11.75 -20.91
N ILE A 564 -21.94 -10.82 -20.65
CA ILE A 564 -22.22 -9.69 -21.53
C ILE A 564 -21.85 -8.38 -20.82
N LEU A 565 -21.03 -7.59 -21.48
CA LEU A 565 -20.58 -6.28 -21.07
C LEU A 565 -20.84 -5.26 -22.18
N GLU A 566 -21.39 -4.10 -21.88
CA GLU A 566 -21.39 -2.94 -22.77
C GLU A 566 -20.41 -1.88 -22.28
N VAL A 567 -19.61 -1.36 -23.19
CA VAL A 567 -18.60 -0.34 -22.93
C VAL A 567 -18.70 0.77 -23.97
N GLN A 568 -18.39 2.01 -23.58
CA GLN A 568 -18.29 3.14 -24.51
C GLN A 568 -16.83 3.51 -24.70
N TRP A 569 -16.40 3.65 -25.95
CA TRP A 569 -15.06 4.13 -26.30
C TRP A 569 -15.05 5.04 -27.54
N HIS A 570 -13.95 5.78 -27.74
CA HIS A 570 -13.77 6.80 -28.78
C HIS A 570 -13.03 6.31 -30.04
N ASP A 571 -12.90 5.03 -30.26
CA ASP A 571 -12.10 4.47 -31.35
C ASP A 571 -12.93 4.10 -32.58
N SER A 572 -12.19 3.86 -33.67
CA SER A 572 -12.68 3.24 -34.88
C SER A 572 -13.33 1.89 -34.62
N THR A 573 -14.06 1.36 -35.60
CA THR A 573 -14.78 0.09 -35.54
C THR A 573 -13.86 -1.05 -35.05
N PRO A 574 -14.25 -1.82 -34.01
CA PRO A 574 -13.45 -2.93 -33.52
C PRO A 574 -13.37 -4.01 -34.59
N ASP A 575 -12.16 -4.37 -34.97
CA ASP A 575 -11.84 -5.46 -35.90
C ASP A 575 -11.28 -6.69 -35.14
N HIS A 576 -11.05 -7.79 -35.85
CA HIS A 576 -10.46 -9.00 -35.28
C HIS A 576 -9.11 -8.76 -34.61
N PRO A 577 -8.14 -8.01 -35.20
CA PRO A 577 -6.89 -7.64 -34.57
C PRO A 577 -7.05 -6.87 -33.27
N PHE A 578 -8.12 -6.09 -33.13
CA PHE A 578 -8.40 -5.32 -31.92
C PHE A 578 -8.84 -6.22 -30.76
N ARG A 579 -9.72 -7.19 -31.01
CA ARG A 579 -10.10 -8.21 -30.03
C ARG A 579 -8.88 -8.98 -29.51
N ASP A 580 -8.01 -9.40 -30.42
CA ASP A 580 -6.85 -10.21 -30.08
C ASP A 580 -5.83 -9.39 -29.24
N ARG A 581 -5.62 -8.12 -29.56
CA ARG A 581 -4.82 -7.20 -28.71
C ARG A 581 -5.38 -7.07 -27.28
N ILE A 582 -6.70 -7.04 -27.11
CA ILE A 582 -7.29 -7.00 -25.76
C ILE A 582 -7.06 -8.34 -25.04
N ASN A 583 -7.26 -9.47 -25.74
CA ASN A 583 -7.07 -10.80 -25.18
C ASN A 583 -5.62 -11.04 -24.71
N GLU A 584 -4.61 -10.53 -25.42
CA GLU A 584 -3.21 -10.55 -24.98
C GLU A 584 -2.97 -9.83 -23.64
N GLN A 585 -3.85 -8.90 -23.28
CA GLN A 585 -3.74 -8.11 -22.05
C GLN A 585 -4.58 -8.68 -20.88
N LEU A 586 -5.43 -9.66 -21.14
CA LEU A 586 -6.29 -10.26 -20.12
C LEU A 586 -5.51 -11.28 -19.26
N PRO A 587 -5.83 -11.39 -17.97
CA PRO A 587 -5.29 -12.45 -17.15
C PRO A 587 -5.85 -13.82 -17.59
N SER A 588 -5.10 -14.88 -17.28
CA SER A 588 -5.49 -16.26 -17.58
C SER A 588 -6.90 -16.56 -17.06
N GLY A 589 -7.72 -17.14 -17.93
CA GLY A 589 -9.11 -17.49 -17.65
C GLY A 589 -10.15 -16.44 -18.03
N LEU A 590 -9.74 -15.25 -18.48
CA LEU A 590 -10.61 -14.27 -19.13
C LEU A 590 -10.32 -14.24 -20.64
N GLU A 591 -11.37 -14.24 -21.46
CA GLU A 591 -11.23 -14.20 -22.93
C GLU A 591 -12.43 -13.48 -23.55
N ILE A 592 -12.18 -12.44 -24.34
CA ILE A 592 -13.20 -11.81 -25.19
C ILE A 592 -13.44 -12.68 -26.40
N ARG A 593 -14.70 -13.10 -26.59
CA ARG A 593 -15.13 -13.96 -27.68
C ARG A 593 -15.64 -13.16 -28.86
N SER A 594 -16.43 -12.11 -28.61
CA SER A 594 -16.94 -11.24 -29.66
C SER A 594 -17.02 -9.78 -29.24
N LEU A 595 -16.95 -8.89 -30.25
CA LEU A 595 -17.12 -7.44 -30.13
C LEU A 595 -18.16 -7.05 -31.18
N GLN A 596 -19.21 -6.33 -30.77
CA GLN A 596 -20.27 -5.84 -31.65
C GLN A 596 -20.50 -4.34 -31.40
N VAL A 597 -20.44 -3.54 -32.46
CA VAL A 597 -20.87 -2.15 -32.41
C VAL A 597 -22.39 -2.13 -32.34
N LEU A 598 -22.93 -1.37 -31.39
CA LEU A 598 -24.36 -1.18 -31.24
C LEU A 598 -24.80 0.13 -31.87
N ASP A 599 -25.96 0.10 -32.52
CA ASP A 599 -26.63 1.32 -32.96
C ASP A 599 -27.10 2.17 -31.76
N ARG A 600 -27.31 3.46 -32.00
CA ARG A 600 -27.80 4.38 -30.96
C ARG A 600 -29.14 3.99 -30.36
N ALA A 601 -30.00 3.33 -31.15
CA ALA A 601 -31.33 2.90 -30.76
C ALA A 601 -31.36 1.51 -30.10
N ALA A 602 -30.19 0.82 -29.94
CA ALA A 602 -30.13 -0.49 -29.31
C ALA A 602 -30.63 -0.45 -27.87
N GLU A 603 -31.51 -1.39 -27.51
CA GLU A 603 -32.03 -1.54 -26.16
C GLU A 603 -30.93 -1.85 -25.14
N GLY A 604 -31.15 -1.41 -23.89
CA GLY A 604 -30.21 -1.67 -22.79
C GLY A 604 -30.17 -3.14 -22.41
N LEU A 605 -29.14 -3.48 -21.61
CA LEU A 605 -28.92 -4.84 -21.09
C LEU A 605 -30.06 -5.24 -20.13
N ARG A 606 -30.97 -6.07 -20.59
CA ARG A 606 -31.98 -6.74 -19.75
C ARG A 606 -31.88 -8.24 -19.99
N VAL A 607 -31.42 -8.95 -18.94
CA VAL A 607 -31.34 -10.43 -18.99
C VAL A 607 -32.72 -11.01 -18.75
N LYS A 608 -33.16 -11.90 -19.62
CA LYS A 608 -34.39 -12.66 -19.46
C LYS A 608 -34.14 -13.98 -18.75
N GLU A 609 -33.06 -14.64 -19.13
CA GLU A 609 -32.74 -16.00 -18.68
C GLU A 609 -31.23 -16.23 -18.65
N SER A 610 -30.78 -17.02 -17.68
CA SER A 610 -29.40 -17.54 -17.62
C SER A 610 -29.41 -19.06 -17.56
N GLN A 611 -28.60 -19.72 -18.40
CA GLN A 611 -28.48 -21.16 -18.48
C GLN A 611 -27.15 -21.64 -17.92
N TYR A 612 -27.21 -22.71 -17.12
CA TYR A 612 -26.08 -23.26 -16.38
C TYR A 612 -25.93 -24.75 -16.62
N GLU A 613 -24.70 -25.24 -16.69
CA GLU A 613 -24.32 -26.63 -16.49
C GLU A 613 -23.74 -26.79 -15.09
N ILE A 614 -24.26 -27.76 -14.34
CA ILE A 614 -23.86 -28.03 -12.96
C ILE A 614 -23.35 -29.46 -12.90
N SER A 615 -22.06 -29.60 -12.53
CA SER A 615 -21.42 -30.92 -12.40
C SER A 615 -21.27 -31.29 -10.92
N PHE A 616 -21.64 -32.51 -10.58
CA PHE A 616 -21.60 -33.10 -9.26
C PHE A 616 -20.42 -34.09 -9.16
N ASN A 617 -19.29 -33.63 -8.65
CA ASN A 617 -18.07 -34.41 -8.56
C ASN A 617 -18.02 -35.10 -7.18
N GLY A 618 -18.37 -36.38 -7.12
CA GLY A 618 -18.40 -37.14 -5.88
C GLY A 618 -19.59 -36.82 -4.96
N VAL A 619 -20.54 -35.99 -5.42
CA VAL A 619 -21.79 -35.68 -4.70
C VAL A 619 -22.93 -36.50 -5.25
N SER A 620 -23.65 -37.21 -4.37
CA SER A 620 -24.81 -38.05 -4.79
C SER A 620 -26.07 -37.19 -4.90
N VAL A 621 -26.65 -37.18 -6.10
CA VAL A 621 -27.93 -36.52 -6.39
C VAL A 621 -28.83 -37.49 -7.13
N THR A 622 -30.15 -37.36 -6.99
CA THR A 622 -31.08 -38.31 -7.58
C THR A 622 -32.11 -37.61 -8.50
N GLU A 623 -32.53 -38.33 -9.54
CA GLU A 623 -33.60 -37.86 -10.43
C GLU A 623 -34.93 -37.67 -9.70
N GLU A 624 -35.22 -38.49 -8.68
CA GLU A 624 -36.46 -38.40 -7.90
C GLU A 624 -36.52 -37.08 -7.09
N ALA A 625 -35.35 -36.59 -6.58
CA ALA A 625 -35.31 -35.30 -5.88
C ALA A 625 -35.58 -34.14 -6.84
N LEU A 626 -35.01 -34.20 -8.05
CA LEU A 626 -35.29 -33.23 -9.11
C LEU A 626 -36.76 -33.23 -9.50
N GLN A 627 -37.36 -34.39 -9.74
CA GLN A 627 -38.75 -34.51 -10.11
C GLN A 627 -39.71 -34.03 -9.03
N ARG A 628 -39.40 -34.29 -7.75
CA ARG A 628 -40.14 -33.73 -6.59
C ARG A 628 -40.12 -32.22 -6.62
N PHE A 629 -38.93 -31.60 -6.79
CA PHE A 629 -38.80 -30.17 -6.91
C PHE A 629 -39.61 -29.59 -8.07
N LEU A 630 -39.54 -30.19 -9.24
CA LEU A 630 -40.27 -29.75 -10.43
C LEU A 630 -41.78 -29.87 -10.31
N ALA A 631 -42.26 -30.86 -9.56
CA ALA A 631 -43.68 -31.08 -9.30
C ALA A 631 -44.31 -30.15 -8.24
N CYS A 632 -43.50 -29.45 -7.45
CA CYS A 632 -43.99 -28.51 -6.43
C CYS A 632 -44.48 -27.21 -7.08
N ASP A 633 -45.56 -26.63 -6.61
CA ASP A 633 -46.02 -25.28 -6.97
C ASP A 633 -45.13 -24.19 -6.34
N SER A 634 -44.55 -24.46 -5.18
CA SER A 634 -43.68 -23.52 -4.44
C SER A 634 -42.57 -24.26 -3.68
N PHE A 635 -41.35 -23.72 -3.73
CA PHE A 635 -40.17 -24.27 -3.01
C PHE A 635 -39.43 -23.15 -2.30
N PRO A 636 -39.83 -22.75 -1.07
CA PRO A 636 -39.27 -21.62 -0.36
C PRO A 636 -37.93 -21.96 0.27
N LEU A 637 -36.89 -21.15 -0.05
CA LEU A 637 -35.57 -21.19 0.55
C LEU A 637 -35.27 -19.91 1.33
N ILE A 638 -34.43 -20.02 2.36
CA ILE A 638 -34.00 -18.87 3.16
C ILE A 638 -32.67 -18.35 2.63
N LYS A 639 -32.68 -17.14 2.09
CA LYS A 639 -31.48 -16.41 1.70
C LYS A 639 -30.98 -15.59 2.88
N LYS A 640 -29.82 -15.94 3.43
CA LYS A 640 -29.15 -15.17 4.50
C LYS A 640 -28.62 -13.83 3.94
N GLY A 641 -28.84 -12.73 4.67
CA GLY A 641 -28.42 -11.41 4.23
C GLY A 641 -28.00 -10.49 5.38
N ARG A 642 -27.10 -9.52 5.10
CA ARG A 642 -26.62 -8.54 6.11
C ARG A 642 -27.72 -7.70 6.76
N LYS A 643 -28.88 -7.55 6.10
CA LYS A 643 -30.04 -6.78 6.58
C LYS A 643 -31.18 -7.68 7.10
N GLY A 644 -30.89 -8.95 7.36
CA GLY A 644 -31.85 -9.99 7.76
C GLY A 644 -32.11 -11.02 6.67
N ASP A 645 -32.60 -12.19 7.09
CA ASP A 645 -32.90 -13.32 6.24
C ASP A 645 -34.19 -13.08 5.43
N ARG A 646 -34.23 -13.59 4.20
CA ARG A 646 -35.40 -13.46 3.31
C ARG A 646 -35.83 -14.81 2.79
N ARG A 647 -37.11 -15.04 2.77
CA ARG A 647 -37.73 -16.23 2.17
C ARG A 647 -37.97 -15.96 0.70
N ILE A 648 -37.40 -16.79 -0.18
CA ILE A 648 -37.49 -16.66 -1.63
C ILE A 648 -37.96 -18.01 -2.21
N ASP A 649 -38.93 -17.98 -3.10
CA ASP A 649 -39.41 -19.18 -3.77
C ASP A 649 -38.50 -19.56 -4.93
N ALA A 650 -37.73 -20.64 -4.78
CA ALA A 650 -36.82 -21.14 -5.77
C ALA A 650 -37.56 -21.66 -7.03
N ARG A 651 -38.80 -22.20 -6.88
CA ARG A 651 -39.55 -22.78 -7.99
C ARG A 651 -39.92 -21.76 -9.05
N THR A 652 -40.24 -20.53 -8.63
CA THR A 652 -40.56 -19.43 -9.55
C THR A 652 -39.39 -19.00 -10.41
N GLN A 653 -38.14 -19.16 -9.89
CA GLN A 653 -36.92 -18.81 -10.62
C GLN A 653 -36.49 -19.87 -11.63
N VAL A 654 -36.78 -21.14 -11.35
CA VAL A 654 -36.39 -22.25 -12.25
C VAL A 654 -37.34 -22.32 -13.41
N ARG A 655 -36.84 -22.11 -14.63
CA ARG A 655 -37.59 -22.33 -15.89
C ARG A 655 -37.59 -23.78 -16.27
N SER A 656 -36.42 -24.42 -16.32
CA SER A 656 -36.23 -25.83 -16.62
C SER A 656 -34.99 -26.34 -15.88
N ALA A 657 -35.04 -27.63 -15.53
CA ALA A 657 -33.92 -28.38 -15.01
C ALA A 657 -34.02 -29.83 -15.43
N HIS A 658 -32.95 -30.45 -15.89
CA HIS A 658 -32.86 -31.85 -16.28
C HIS A 658 -31.43 -32.35 -16.24
N PHE A 659 -31.23 -33.63 -15.96
CA PHE A 659 -29.90 -34.22 -16.06
C PHE A 659 -29.53 -34.43 -17.54
N THR A 660 -28.35 -34.04 -17.95
CA THR A 660 -27.74 -34.31 -19.25
C THR A 660 -26.92 -35.58 -19.24
N THR A 661 -26.31 -35.88 -18.06
CA THR A 661 -25.63 -37.14 -17.73
C THR A 661 -25.94 -37.48 -16.28
N GLY A 662 -25.54 -38.68 -15.79
CA GLY A 662 -25.72 -39.04 -14.38
C GLY A 662 -25.07 -38.12 -13.35
N SER A 663 -24.08 -37.29 -13.76
CA SER A 663 -23.34 -36.39 -12.90
C SER A 663 -23.39 -34.92 -13.35
N THR A 664 -24.17 -34.57 -14.38
CA THR A 664 -24.27 -33.20 -14.89
C THR A 664 -25.73 -32.85 -15.15
N MET A 665 -26.14 -31.67 -14.68
CA MET A 665 -27.49 -31.15 -14.79
C MET A 665 -27.48 -29.83 -15.56
N HIS A 666 -28.40 -29.64 -16.48
CA HIS A 666 -28.74 -28.35 -17.06
C HIS A 666 -29.78 -27.64 -16.21
N LEU A 667 -29.55 -26.36 -15.91
CA LEU A 667 -30.44 -25.50 -15.13
C LEU A 667 -30.65 -24.14 -15.80
N ALA A 668 -31.89 -23.83 -16.15
CA ALA A 668 -32.24 -22.52 -16.70
C ALA A 668 -32.98 -21.68 -15.66
N LEU A 669 -32.50 -20.48 -15.38
CA LEU A 669 -33.06 -19.56 -14.40
C LEU A 669 -33.60 -18.28 -15.05
N ARG A 670 -34.84 -17.94 -14.72
CA ARG A 670 -35.45 -16.63 -15.08
C ARG A 670 -34.87 -15.52 -14.27
N THR A 671 -34.70 -14.35 -14.86
CA THR A 671 -34.33 -13.14 -14.10
C THR A 671 -35.54 -12.62 -13.32
N MET A 672 -35.35 -12.44 -12.02
CA MET A 672 -36.42 -11.99 -11.10
C MET A 672 -36.33 -10.48 -10.86
N GLN A 673 -37.47 -9.81 -10.74
CA GLN A 673 -37.56 -8.45 -10.23
C GLN A 673 -37.41 -8.50 -8.69
N GLY A 674 -36.20 -8.31 -8.16
CA GLY A 674 -35.92 -8.33 -6.72
C GLY A 674 -34.85 -9.32 -6.30
N PRO A 675 -34.85 -9.75 -5.02
CA PRO A 675 -33.84 -10.68 -4.50
C PRO A 675 -33.94 -12.04 -5.20
N ALA A 676 -32.85 -12.52 -5.77
CA ALA A 676 -32.77 -13.81 -6.44
C ALA A 676 -31.81 -14.76 -5.70
N LEU A 677 -32.02 -16.05 -5.79
CA LEU A 677 -31.13 -17.10 -5.31
C LEU A 677 -30.02 -17.36 -6.35
N LYS A 678 -28.85 -17.73 -5.86
CA LYS A 678 -27.75 -18.20 -6.73
C LYS A 678 -28.02 -19.64 -7.18
N PRO A 679 -27.47 -20.09 -8.33
CA PRO A 679 -27.61 -21.49 -8.76
C PRO A 679 -27.23 -22.50 -7.67
N VAL A 680 -26.11 -22.28 -6.96
CA VAL A 680 -25.66 -23.12 -5.85
C VAL A 680 -26.68 -23.18 -4.70
N GLU A 681 -27.30 -22.05 -4.33
CA GLU A 681 -28.30 -22.00 -3.26
C GLU A 681 -29.57 -22.80 -3.62
N ILE A 682 -29.97 -22.77 -4.90
CA ILE A 682 -31.11 -23.57 -5.42
C ILE A 682 -30.75 -25.06 -5.38
N ILE A 683 -29.57 -25.44 -5.85
CA ILE A 683 -29.10 -26.83 -5.88
C ILE A 683 -28.95 -27.38 -4.47
N GLN A 684 -28.36 -26.61 -3.56
CA GLN A 684 -28.23 -26.99 -2.15
C GLN A 684 -29.59 -27.32 -1.52
N GLY A 685 -30.57 -26.45 -1.77
CA GLY A 685 -31.92 -26.67 -1.26
C GLY A 685 -32.66 -27.83 -1.92
N MET A 686 -32.54 -27.94 -3.25
CA MET A 686 -33.22 -28.98 -4.07
C MET A 686 -32.78 -30.40 -3.68
N PHE A 687 -31.49 -30.61 -3.44
CA PHE A 687 -30.89 -31.91 -3.11
C PHE A 687 -30.53 -32.08 -1.63
N HIS A 688 -30.86 -31.10 -0.75
CA HIS A 688 -30.55 -31.12 0.68
C HIS A 688 -29.05 -31.33 0.97
N LEU A 689 -28.17 -30.63 0.23
CA LEU A 689 -26.72 -30.79 0.34
C LEU A 689 -26.15 -30.04 1.54
N SER A 690 -25.14 -30.63 2.17
CA SER A 690 -24.35 -29.98 3.20
C SER A 690 -23.38 -28.95 2.61
N ASP A 691 -22.80 -28.08 3.47
CA ASP A 691 -21.77 -27.12 3.03
C ASP A 691 -20.49 -27.84 2.55
N GLU A 692 -20.21 -29.07 3.03
CA GLU A 692 -19.08 -29.87 2.57
C GLU A 692 -19.32 -30.41 1.14
N ASP A 693 -20.55 -30.82 0.82
CA ASP A 693 -20.92 -31.30 -0.51
C ASP A 693 -20.73 -30.22 -1.59
N LEU A 694 -20.88 -28.93 -1.22
CA LEU A 694 -20.71 -27.82 -2.14
C LEU A 694 -19.28 -27.74 -2.74
N ASN A 695 -18.27 -28.29 -2.05
CA ASN A 695 -16.92 -28.38 -2.59
C ASN A 695 -16.80 -29.29 -3.81
N GLY A 696 -17.71 -30.25 -3.96
CA GLY A 696 -17.80 -31.16 -5.09
C GLY A 696 -18.63 -30.60 -6.26
N ILE A 697 -19.21 -29.40 -6.15
CA ILE A 697 -20.09 -28.84 -7.17
C ILE A 697 -19.34 -27.80 -8.02
N SER A 698 -19.40 -27.99 -9.35
CA SER A 698 -18.91 -26.98 -10.31
C SER A 698 -20.11 -26.39 -11.06
N VAL A 699 -20.13 -25.06 -11.17
CA VAL A 699 -21.19 -24.29 -11.83
C VAL A 699 -20.58 -23.53 -13.01
N LEU A 700 -21.08 -23.81 -14.22
CA LEU A 700 -20.70 -23.15 -15.45
C LEU A 700 -21.94 -22.47 -16.07
N LYS A 701 -21.92 -21.12 -16.17
CA LYS A 701 -22.91 -20.40 -16.99
C LYS A 701 -22.58 -20.59 -18.47
N VAL A 702 -23.44 -21.24 -19.21
CA VAL A 702 -23.21 -21.53 -20.63
C VAL A 702 -23.78 -20.47 -21.55
N LYS A 703 -24.89 -19.84 -21.16
CA LYS A 703 -25.55 -18.80 -21.97
C LYS A 703 -26.31 -17.81 -21.09
N GLU A 704 -26.31 -16.55 -21.52
CA GLU A 704 -27.16 -15.48 -21.01
C GLU A 704 -28.00 -14.95 -22.15
N ILE A 705 -29.33 -14.88 -22.00
CA ILE A 705 -30.29 -14.49 -23.03
C ILE A 705 -30.88 -13.13 -22.66
N LEU A 706 -30.78 -12.17 -23.58
CA LEU A 706 -31.36 -10.83 -23.43
C LEU A 706 -32.81 -10.79 -23.93
N ASP A 707 -33.61 -9.87 -23.41
CA ASP A 707 -34.98 -9.62 -23.86
C ASP A 707 -35.05 -9.27 -25.37
N SER A 708 -34.02 -8.60 -25.88
CA SER A 708 -33.94 -8.18 -27.30
C SER A 708 -33.58 -9.29 -28.28
N GLU A 709 -33.21 -10.51 -27.85
CA GLU A 709 -32.78 -11.61 -28.74
C GLU A 709 -33.97 -12.43 -29.29
N GLU A 710 -35.19 -12.22 -28.82
CA GLU A 710 -36.40 -12.90 -29.36
C GLU A 710 -37.06 -12.22 -30.57
N ALA A 711 -36.65 -10.99 -30.90
CA ALA A 711 -37.28 -10.26 -32.03
C ALA A 711 -36.70 -10.62 -33.41
N GLY A 712 -35.78 -11.58 -33.51
CA GLY A 712 -35.04 -11.95 -34.71
C GLY A 712 -34.96 -13.45 -35.01
N GLY A 713 -35.84 -14.32 -34.40
CA GLY A 713 -35.92 -15.76 -34.69
C GLY A 713 -37.10 -16.13 -35.53
#